data_b123190582c008e48a8af82e7558a6da
#
_entry.id   b123190582c008e48a8af82e7558a6da
#
_cell.length_a   1.000
_cell.length_b   1.000
_cell.length_c   1.000
_cell.angle_alpha   90.00
_cell.angle_beta   90.00
_cell.angle_gamma   90.00
#
_symmetry.space_group_name_H-M   'P 1'
#
loop_
_entity.id
_entity.type
_entity.pdbx_description
1 polymer ?
#
loop_
_entity_poly.entity_id
_entity_poly.type
_entity_poly.pdbx_seq_one_letter_code
_entity_poly.pdbx_strand_id
1 'polypeptide(L)'
;MKKAFFTILLVFTTFSFVFSQSTRQIGEMEARQTAQRFIETQTLFQKAELQLVSASNIYVYNIGDQGFVIISGNTVLPPVIGWSEQGNFPDMSEAPDNVSAWINHYSEMIDFAIANNIQAEEQIQRLWDEAEQGIFGSRNANAVSPLVNTRWNQDCYYNEYCPDAPGYGWGGWGGGPCGHAYAGCVATAMAQVMKYWDYPTTGFGSHSYTHSEYGEQSANFGATTYQWSQMPDEVWNSNSAVATLLYHCGVSVNMNYGPSGSGAYSTDVETAYRTYFGYCGAKYHAKTSYQEDAWIAMLKADLDQSHPIYYSGSNGDSGHAFVCDGYDNSDRMHFNFGWSGSGDGYYTTYDVNGFNQGQAVVSNIYPMNIQADANGIIYVAPDGTGDGSSWANATDKLAFATALSSGGSTKVWVKKGTYYGDTTNPEGAFYISESNRIYGSFKGDEAPDYDLSLRDFDKNASILDGQGARRVLLQDDDLSPGREAIWDGFTLQNGAMGSGAGAYLNNYVTLSNCIITNNHATMYGGGVYINSTGGLSRVTLSNCTISDNSSSMGGGLCDRIGATYTNCRISNNTANTKGGGIYLYNSAEPTFKNCLISNNTANEAGGMYARGKFTAYNCDIVRNLANESIGGIYNEERHNKYYNCILWGNVANGQPSQTDGISDYEYCAVQGGVEGTAIIDLPAENSGTEPGVFVRFKQPSSGAGADYHTANWDLQPRSICLNAGKPNTTGLGNADLNGNPRIQKGRVEIGAYESCASLTLIEDALYESDFPYWFFSRPLTEPGYYTQVLSGHDCDSVIGLTLDVLVGTDETANADLTVWPNPTTGILHINTTDPCDIEVRNVLGQIILNAKNEEAIDINYLEKGVYLLMVSNKNGLKAITKVVKE
;
A
#
# COMPACT_ATOMS: atom_id res chain seq x y z
N MET A 1 -49.53 65.41 23.81
CA MET A 1 -48.55 65.95 22.84
C MET A 1 -47.58 64.84 22.45
N LYS A 2 -47.36 64.73 21.15
CA LYS A 2 -46.48 63.90 20.38
C LYS A 2 -47.13 62.59 19.87
N LYS A 3 -47.49 62.67 18.58
CA LYS A 3 -47.92 61.64 17.66
C LYS A 3 -46.71 60.71 17.37
N ALA A 4 -46.90 59.41 17.41
CA ALA A 4 -46.01 58.43 16.84
C ALA A 4 -46.64 57.91 15.54
N PHE A 5 -45.99 58.14 14.41
CA PHE A 5 -46.35 57.61 13.11
C PHE A 5 -45.95 56.15 13.02
N PHE A 6 -46.93 55.31 12.76
CA PHE A 6 -46.71 53.94 12.37
C PHE A 6 -46.59 53.89 10.82
N THR A 7 -45.41 53.66 10.35
CA THR A 7 -45.18 53.38 8.92
C THR A 7 -45.27 51.86 8.73
N ILE A 8 -46.33 51.40 8.10
CA ILE A 8 -46.50 50.01 7.65
C ILE A 8 -45.65 49.87 6.36
N LEU A 9 -44.56 49.14 6.46
CA LEU A 9 -43.78 48.70 5.32
C LEU A 9 -44.48 47.49 4.69
N LEU A 10 -45.16 47.70 3.57
CA LEU A 10 -45.77 46.64 2.77
C LEU A 10 -44.63 45.94 2.01
N VAL A 11 -44.14 44.79 2.50
CA VAL A 11 -43.24 43.92 1.76
C VAL A 11 -44.09 43.15 0.74
N PHE A 12 -44.06 43.59 -0.51
CA PHE A 12 -44.51 42.76 -1.61
C PHE A 12 -43.51 41.61 -1.77
N THR A 13 -43.85 40.46 -1.20
CA THR A 13 -43.26 39.17 -1.63
C THR A 13 -43.89 38.87 -2.99
N THR A 14 -43.13 39.13 -4.05
CA THR A 14 -43.39 38.57 -5.37
C THR A 14 -43.16 37.08 -5.28
N PHE A 15 -44.23 36.32 -5.02
CA PHE A 15 -44.25 34.89 -5.33
C PHE A 15 -44.18 34.82 -6.88
N SER A 16 -42.98 34.54 -7.38
CA SER A 16 -42.85 34.04 -8.73
C SER A 16 -43.48 32.63 -8.70
N PHE A 17 -44.70 32.55 -9.19
CA PHE A 17 -45.28 31.27 -9.59
C PHE A 17 -44.43 30.83 -10.78
N VAL A 18 -43.46 29.93 -10.54
CA VAL A 18 -42.87 29.11 -11.58
C VAL A 18 -44.00 28.21 -12.06
N PHE A 19 -44.62 28.55 -13.16
CA PHE A 19 -45.50 27.66 -13.91
C PHE A 19 -44.55 26.57 -14.44
N SER A 20 -44.52 25.41 -13.78
CA SER A 20 -43.99 24.20 -14.36
C SER A 20 -44.80 23.93 -15.62
N GLN A 21 -44.18 24.12 -16.78
CA GLN A 21 -44.83 23.75 -18.03
C GLN A 21 -44.89 22.23 -18.06
N SER A 22 -46.11 21.69 -18.30
CA SER A 22 -46.26 20.25 -18.53
C SER A 22 -45.42 19.84 -19.75
N THR A 23 -44.80 18.65 -19.71
CA THR A 23 -44.13 18.08 -20.89
C THR A 23 -45.04 18.16 -22.12
N ARG A 24 -44.49 18.65 -23.21
CA ARG A 24 -45.16 18.91 -24.45
C ARG A 24 -44.69 17.94 -25.54
N GLN A 25 -45.61 17.38 -26.27
CA GLN A 25 -45.28 16.60 -27.45
C GLN A 25 -44.85 17.49 -28.59
N ILE A 26 -43.77 17.16 -29.27
CA ILE A 26 -43.20 17.84 -30.42
C ILE A 26 -43.76 17.18 -31.68
N GLY A 27 -44.37 17.97 -32.58
CA GLY A 27 -44.83 17.48 -33.87
C GLY A 27 -43.71 17.45 -34.93
N GLU A 28 -43.92 16.70 -36.01
CA GLU A 28 -42.92 16.55 -37.09
C GLU A 28 -42.45 17.89 -37.67
N MET A 29 -43.36 18.85 -37.88
CA MET A 29 -43.01 20.15 -38.41
C MET A 29 -42.09 20.93 -37.45
N GLU A 30 -42.35 20.88 -36.16
CA GLU A 30 -41.54 21.51 -35.12
C GLU A 30 -40.20 20.82 -34.99
N ALA A 31 -40.17 19.49 -34.96
CA ALA A 31 -38.96 18.70 -34.98
C ALA A 31 -38.07 19.05 -36.17
N ARG A 32 -38.67 19.15 -37.38
CA ARG A 32 -37.94 19.56 -38.58
C ARG A 32 -37.39 21.00 -38.49
N GLN A 33 -38.15 21.92 -37.89
CA GLN A 33 -37.66 23.28 -37.65
C GLN A 33 -36.51 23.32 -36.66
N THR A 34 -36.61 22.54 -35.60
CA THR A 34 -35.53 22.41 -34.61
C THR A 34 -34.26 21.83 -35.24
N ALA A 35 -34.42 20.76 -36.03
CA ALA A 35 -33.32 20.15 -36.79
C ALA A 35 -32.69 21.17 -37.76
N GLN A 36 -33.54 21.95 -38.51
CA GLN A 36 -33.04 22.94 -39.46
C GLN A 36 -32.25 24.05 -38.75
N ARG A 37 -32.75 24.56 -37.62
CA ARG A 37 -32.06 25.58 -36.83
C ARG A 37 -30.73 25.03 -36.25
N PHE A 38 -30.74 23.77 -35.82
CA PHE A 38 -29.52 23.14 -35.32
C PHE A 38 -28.44 23.03 -36.40
N ILE A 39 -28.78 22.47 -37.59
CA ILE A 39 -27.79 22.30 -38.67
C ILE A 39 -27.28 23.66 -39.22
N GLU A 40 -28.07 24.72 -39.13
CA GLU A 40 -27.66 26.09 -39.51
C GLU A 40 -26.58 26.64 -38.57
N THR A 41 -26.49 26.13 -37.34
CA THR A 41 -25.38 26.46 -36.39
C THR A 41 -24.10 25.69 -36.70
N GLN A 42 -24.20 24.57 -37.43
CA GLN A 42 -23.06 23.74 -37.82
C GLN A 42 -22.50 24.23 -39.16
N THR A 43 -21.25 24.62 -39.19
CA THR A 43 -20.59 25.22 -40.35
C THR A 43 -20.54 24.33 -41.58
N LEU A 44 -20.60 23.00 -41.39
CA LEU A 44 -20.52 21.98 -42.44
C LEU A 44 -21.82 21.81 -43.24
N PHE A 45 -22.98 22.22 -42.71
CA PHE A 45 -24.30 21.85 -43.29
C PHE A 45 -25.08 23.02 -43.91
N GLN A 46 -24.49 24.17 -44.16
CA GLN A 46 -25.14 25.45 -44.48
C GLN A 46 -26.13 25.46 -45.67
N LYS A 47 -26.40 24.38 -46.37
CA LYS A 47 -27.43 24.28 -47.45
C LYS A 47 -27.95 22.86 -47.66
N ALA A 48 -27.77 21.97 -46.70
CA ALA A 48 -28.21 20.58 -46.87
C ALA A 48 -29.72 20.43 -46.64
N GLU A 49 -30.38 19.59 -47.46
CA GLU A 49 -31.79 19.21 -47.28
C GLU A 49 -31.91 18.12 -46.21
N LEU A 50 -32.91 18.25 -45.34
CA LEU A 50 -33.27 17.26 -44.34
C LEU A 50 -34.21 16.21 -44.95
N GLN A 51 -33.81 14.93 -44.88
CA GLN A 51 -34.64 13.78 -45.29
C GLN A 51 -35.07 13.01 -44.02
N LEU A 52 -36.38 12.90 -43.80
CA LEU A 52 -36.91 12.15 -42.65
C LEU A 52 -36.71 10.65 -42.85
N VAL A 53 -36.08 10.00 -41.89
CA VAL A 53 -35.82 8.56 -41.84
C VAL A 53 -36.80 7.86 -40.91
N SER A 54 -37.06 8.46 -39.74
CA SER A 54 -37.97 7.89 -38.74
C SER A 54 -38.82 8.99 -38.09
N ALA A 55 -40.09 8.72 -37.88
CA ALA A 55 -41.07 9.59 -37.23
C ALA A 55 -41.93 8.78 -36.25
N SER A 56 -41.60 8.88 -34.97
CA SER A 56 -42.42 8.36 -33.87
C SER A 56 -42.32 9.37 -32.72
N ASN A 57 -42.01 8.92 -31.55
CA ASN A 57 -41.59 9.78 -30.43
C ASN A 57 -40.19 10.40 -30.63
N ILE A 58 -39.44 9.93 -31.63
CA ILE A 58 -38.12 10.42 -32.01
C ILE A 58 -38.12 10.70 -33.53
N TYR A 59 -37.60 11.82 -33.92
CA TYR A 59 -37.48 12.22 -35.32
C TYR A 59 -36.03 12.14 -35.76
N VAL A 60 -35.75 11.33 -36.77
CA VAL A 60 -34.40 11.18 -37.34
C VAL A 60 -34.42 11.79 -38.76
N TYR A 61 -33.51 12.71 -38.99
CA TYR A 61 -33.32 13.34 -40.29
C TYR A 61 -31.91 13.11 -40.80
N ASN A 62 -31.78 12.58 -42.01
CA ASN A 62 -30.50 12.59 -42.74
C ASN A 62 -30.26 13.99 -43.35
N ILE A 63 -29.03 14.43 -43.39
CA ILE A 63 -28.55 15.72 -43.82
C ILE A 63 -27.87 15.55 -45.19
N GLY A 64 -28.66 15.43 -46.26
CA GLY A 64 -28.17 15.04 -47.57
C GLY A 64 -27.46 13.67 -47.50
N ASP A 65 -26.24 13.58 -48.06
CA ASP A 65 -25.38 12.37 -47.99
C ASP A 65 -24.24 12.53 -46.95
N GLN A 66 -24.36 13.48 -46.02
CA GLN A 66 -23.21 13.91 -45.20
C GLN A 66 -23.34 13.66 -43.71
N GLY A 67 -24.55 13.36 -43.21
CA GLY A 67 -24.74 13.15 -41.79
C GLY A 67 -26.20 13.01 -41.39
N PHE A 68 -26.50 13.04 -40.09
CA PHE A 68 -27.86 12.97 -39.57
C PHE A 68 -28.03 13.81 -38.31
N VAL A 69 -29.31 14.10 -37.95
CA VAL A 69 -29.67 14.72 -36.67
C VAL A 69 -30.92 14.03 -36.10
N ILE A 70 -30.92 13.86 -34.77
CA ILE A 70 -31.97 13.17 -34.02
C ILE A 70 -32.63 14.14 -33.06
N ILE A 71 -33.93 14.36 -33.22
CA ILE A 71 -34.71 15.33 -32.46
C ILE A 71 -35.71 14.59 -31.57
N SER A 72 -35.82 15.00 -30.32
CA SER A 72 -36.83 14.47 -29.40
C SER A 72 -38.25 14.86 -29.84
N GLY A 73 -39.16 13.90 -29.73
CA GLY A 73 -40.59 14.12 -29.94
C GLY A 73 -41.34 14.64 -28.71
N ASN A 74 -40.63 14.90 -27.61
CA ASN A 74 -41.21 15.41 -26.38
C ASN A 74 -40.22 16.27 -25.60
N THR A 75 -40.72 17.35 -24.96
CA THR A 75 -39.88 18.28 -24.17
C THR A 75 -39.35 17.67 -22.87
N VAL A 76 -39.64 16.43 -22.54
CA VAL A 76 -39.05 15.72 -21.40
C VAL A 76 -37.58 15.36 -21.65
N LEU A 77 -37.16 15.27 -22.90
CA LEU A 77 -35.79 15.01 -23.31
C LEU A 77 -35.19 16.25 -23.98
N PRO A 78 -33.87 16.37 -24.09
CA PRO A 78 -33.20 17.44 -24.81
C PRO A 78 -33.66 17.57 -26.26
N PRO A 79 -33.70 18.77 -26.84
CA PRO A 79 -34.17 18.97 -28.22
C PRO A 79 -33.36 18.17 -29.25
N VAL A 80 -32.06 18.13 -29.15
CA VAL A 80 -31.16 17.31 -29.98
C VAL A 80 -30.58 16.18 -29.11
N ILE A 81 -30.95 14.94 -29.45
CA ILE A 81 -30.51 13.74 -28.74
C ILE A 81 -29.13 13.29 -29.24
N GLY A 82 -28.90 13.38 -30.56
CA GLY A 82 -27.65 13.02 -31.19
C GLY A 82 -27.57 13.57 -32.62
N TRP A 83 -26.35 13.59 -33.15
CA TRP A 83 -26.12 14.02 -34.55
C TRP A 83 -24.74 13.49 -35.02
N SER A 84 -24.58 13.49 -36.35
CA SER A 84 -23.29 13.09 -36.98
C SER A 84 -22.98 14.03 -38.15
N GLU A 85 -21.67 14.25 -38.35
CA GLU A 85 -21.12 14.95 -39.50
C GLU A 85 -20.85 14.04 -40.70
N GLN A 86 -20.91 12.74 -40.50
CA GLN A 86 -20.52 11.74 -41.49
C GLN A 86 -21.49 10.57 -41.51
N GLY A 87 -21.75 10.06 -42.69
CA GLY A 87 -22.62 8.91 -42.88
C GLY A 87 -24.09 9.23 -42.61
N ASN A 88 -24.99 8.53 -43.26
CA ASN A 88 -26.42 8.65 -43.07
C ASN A 88 -26.89 7.68 -41.98
N PHE A 89 -27.94 8.08 -41.26
CA PHE A 89 -28.62 7.16 -40.37
C PHE A 89 -29.33 6.11 -41.23
N PRO A 90 -29.17 4.79 -40.94
CA PRO A 90 -29.73 3.75 -41.77
C PRO A 90 -31.26 3.73 -41.74
N ASP A 91 -31.87 3.20 -42.77
CA ASP A 91 -33.29 2.86 -42.69
C ASP A 91 -33.56 1.95 -41.49
N MET A 92 -34.63 2.20 -40.75
CA MET A 92 -34.95 1.42 -39.54
C MET A 92 -35.14 -0.07 -39.82
N SER A 93 -35.46 -0.44 -41.05
CA SER A 93 -35.55 -1.87 -41.47
C SER A 93 -34.18 -2.54 -41.71
N GLU A 94 -33.13 -1.74 -41.89
CA GLU A 94 -31.76 -2.17 -42.16
C GLU A 94 -30.82 -1.76 -41.00
N ALA A 95 -31.38 -1.05 -40.01
CA ALA A 95 -30.60 -0.58 -38.87
C ALA A 95 -30.15 -1.78 -38.01
N PRO A 96 -28.94 -1.77 -37.49
CA PRO A 96 -28.49 -2.74 -36.49
C PRO A 96 -29.47 -2.85 -35.33
N ASP A 97 -29.63 -4.07 -34.76
CA ASP A 97 -30.63 -4.32 -33.70
C ASP A 97 -30.50 -3.35 -32.51
N ASN A 98 -29.29 -2.96 -32.15
CA ASN A 98 -29.05 -2.00 -31.08
C ASN A 98 -29.52 -0.59 -31.41
N VAL A 99 -29.41 -0.15 -32.67
CA VAL A 99 -29.89 1.19 -33.13
C VAL A 99 -31.42 1.22 -33.08
N SER A 100 -32.04 0.15 -33.52
CA SER A 100 -33.52 0.02 -33.46
C SER A 100 -33.97 -0.05 -31.98
N ALA A 101 -33.29 -0.82 -31.15
CA ALA A 101 -33.58 -0.90 -29.72
C ALA A 101 -33.38 0.47 -29.01
N TRP A 102 -32.38 1.23 -29.38
CA TRP A 102 -32.10 2.55 -28.85
C TRP A 102 -33.19 3.58 -29.19
N ILE A 103 -33.65 3.67 -30.45
CA ILE A 103 -34.76 4.52 -30.85
C ILE A 103 -36.06 4.13 -30.12
N ASN A 104 -36.31 2.82 -29.99
CA ASN A 104 -37.45 2.32 -29.25
C ASN A 104 -37.38 2.65 -27.75
N HIS A 105 -36.18 2.60 -27.14
CA HIS A 105 -35.98 2.95 -25.75
C HIS A 105 -36.35 4.42 -25.45
N TYR A 106 -35.89 5.34 -26.27
CA TYR A 106 -36.32 6.74 -26.13
C TYR A 106 -37.81 6.93 -26.31
N SER A 107 -38.40 6.20 -27.26
CA SER A 107 -39.85 6.20 -27.43
C SER A 107 -40.58 5.70 -26.17
N GLU A 108 -40.12 4.61 -25.57
CA GLU A 108 -40.64 4.08 -24.32
C GLU A 108 -40.45 5.02 -23.12
N MET A 109 -39.28 5.69 -23.03
CA MET A 109 -39.04 6.74 -22.03
C MET A 109 -40.03 7.88 -22.14
N ILE A 110 -40.30 8.37 -23.36
CA ILE A 110 -41.27 9.42 -23.61
C ILE A 110 -42.69 8.94 -23.25
N ASP A 111 -43.07 7.72 -23.67
CA ASP A 111 -44.36 7.14 -23.34
C ASP A 111 -44.53 6.96 -21.83
N PHE A 112 -43.50 6.51 -21.14
CA PHE A 112 -43.50 6.39 -19.69
C PHE A 112 -43.62 7.76 -19.02
N ALA A 113 -42.89 8.77 -19.48
CA ALA A 113 -42.96 10.12 -18.93
C ALA A 113 -44.35 10.73 -19.12
N ILE A 114 -44.96 10.53 -20.28
CA ILE A 114 -46.36 10.99 -20.57
C ILE A 114 -47.33 10.25 -19.65
N ALA A 115 -47.25 8.91 -19.54
CA ALA A 115 -48.15 8.09 -18.74
C ALA A 115 -48.08 8.43 -17.26
N ASN A 116 -46.92 8.83 -16.75
CA ASN A 116 -46.67 9.13 -15.34
C ASN A 116 -46.62 10.63 -15.02
N ASN A 117 -46.92 11.49 -16.04
CA ASN A 117 -46.93 12.94 -15.91
C ASN A 117 -45.61 13.50 -15.36
N ILE A 118 -44.49 12.93 -15.80
CA ILE A 118 -43.13 13.36 -15.41
C ILE A 118 -42.82 14.70 -16.06
N GLN A 119 -42.36 15.66 -15.29
CA GLN A 119 -41.98 16.98 -15.77
C GLN A 119 -40.52 16.97 -16.24
N ALA A 120 -40.22 17.74 -17.26
CA ALA A 120 -38.85 17.96 -17.70
C ALA A 120 -38.05 18.67 -16.59
N GLU A 121 -36.79 18.34 -16.41
CA GLU A 121 -35.88 19.08 -15.56
C GLU A 121 -35.68 20.52 -16.07
N GLU A 122 -35.42 21.48 -15.17
CA GLU A 122 -35.24 22.88 -15.52
C GLU A 122 -34.15 23.11 -16.58
N GLN A 123 -33.12 22.26 -16.56
CA GLN A 123 -32.04 22.31 -17.55
C GLN A 123 -32.55 21.92 -18.95
N ILE A 124 -33.35 20.88 -19.06
CA ILE A 124 -33.93 20.44 -20.35
C ILE A 124 -34.93 21.49 -20.88
N GLN A 125 -35.73 22.07 -20.00
CA GLN A 125 -36.63 23.16 -20.37
C GLN A 125 -35.86 24.34 -20.97
N ARG A 126 -34.75 24.74 -20.34
CA ARG A 126 -33.89 25.82 -20.88
C ARG A 126 -33.31 25.46 -22.25
N LEU A 127 -32.89 24.21 -22.46
CA LEU A 127 -32.39 23.76 -23.77
C LEU A 127 -33.45 23.90 -24.88
N TRP A 128 -34.74 23.64 -24.59
CA TRP A 128 -35.82 23.85 -25.52
C TRP A 128 -36.08 25.34 -25.78
N ASP A 129 -36.10 26.19 -24.78
CA ASP A 129 -36.27 27.63 -24.91
C ASP A 129 -35.11 28.25 -25.74
N GLU A 130 -33.90 27.76 -25.58
CA GLU A 130 -32.72 28.13 -26.36
C GLU A 130 -32.82 27.63 -27.81
N ALA A 131 -33.22 26.38 -28.02
CA ALA A 131 -33.43 25.80 -29.35
C ALA A 131 -34.50 26.52 -30.18
N GLU A 132 -35.59 27.00 -29.54
CA GLU A 132 -36.60 27.85 -30.17
C GLU A 132 -36.03 29.18 -30.68
N GLN A 133 -34.97 29.66 -30.03
CA GLN A 133 -34.24 30.88 -30.42
C GLN A 133 -33.09 30.59 -31.39
N GLY A 134 -32.88 29.35 -31.78
CA GLY A 134 -31.74 28.91 -32.60
C GLY A 134 -30.41 28.92 -31.87
N ILE A 135 -30.45 28.86 -30.55
CA ILE A 135 -29.27 28.78 -29.71
C ILE A 135 -29.06 27.32 -29.33
N PHE A 136 -27.95 26.73 -29.79
CA PHE A 136 -27.53 25.37 -29.47
C PHE A 136 -26.11 25.41 -28.92
N GLY A 137 -25.97 25.16 -27.61
CA GLY A 137 -24.69 25.11 -26.92
C GLY A 137 -24.34 26.30 -26.02
N SER A 138 -23.46 26.06 -25.06
CA SER A 138 -22.98 27.06 -24.11
C SER A 138 -22.12 28.12 -24.78
N ARG A 139 -22.24 29.38 -24.34
CA ARG A 139 -21.43 30.52 -24.85
C ARG A 139 -19.95 30.45 -24.50
N ASN A 140 -19.52 29.44 -23.77
CA ASN A 140 -18.14 29.25 -23.31
C ASN A 140 -17.51 27.97 -23.88
N ALA A 141 -17.73 27.65 -25.14
CA ALA A 141 -17.39 26.34 -25.63
C ALA A 141 -16.03 26.25 -26.31
N ASN A 142 -15.20 25.44 -25.77
CA ASN A 142 -14.16 24.73 -26.51
C ASN A 142 -14.79 23.41 -26.98
N ALA A 143 -15.10 23.25 -28.24
CA ALA A 143 -15.45 21.97 -28.84
C ALA A 143 -14.15 21.27 -29.25
N VAL A 144 -14.12 19.96 -29.18
CA VAL A 144 -13.05 19.12 -29.73
C VAL A 144 -13.62 18.28 -30.86
N SER A 145 -13.14 18.51 -32.08
CA SER A 145 -13.52 17.71 -33.24
C SER A 145 -13.07 16.28 -33.09
N PRO A 146 -13.73 15.29 -33.74
CA PRO A 146 -13.30 13.90 -33.67
C PRO A 146 -11.83 13.72 -33.96
N LEU A 147 -11.12 13.06 -33.03
CA LEU A 147 -9.68 12.86 -33.09
C LEU A 147 -9.31 11.64 -33.95
N VAL A 148 -10.12 10.60 -33.92
CA VAL A 148 -9.84 9.29 -34.54
C VAL A 148 -10.43 9.27 -35.97
N ASN A 149 -9.57 9.02 -36.96
CA ASN A 149 -9.98 8.93 -38.36
C ASN A 149 -10.37 7.52 -38.82
N THR A 150 -9.99 6.50 -38.03
CA THR A 150 -10.23 5.10 -38.40
C THR A 150 -11.73 4.80 -38.40
N ARG A 151 -12.16 4.03 -39.42
CA ARG A 151 -13.50 3.47 -39.58
C ARG A 151 -13.42 1.95 -39.58
N TRP A 152 -12.79 1.44 -38.52
CA TRP A 152 -12.53 0.00 -38.42
C TRP A 152 -13.79 -0.78 -38.00
N ASN A 153 -13.71 -2.09 -38.21
CA ASN A 153 -14.76 -3.04 -37.87
C ASN A 153 -14.15 -4.27 -37.19
N GLN A 154 -14.96 -5.29 -36.91
CA GLN A 154 -14.60 -6.50 -36.18
C GLN A 154 -14.64 -7.76 -37.05
N ASP A 155 -15.14 -7.64 -38.29
CA ASP A 155 -15.46 -8.74 -39.20
C ASP A 155 -14.35 -9.01 -40.24
N CYS A 156 -14.72 -9.33 -41.47
CA CYS A 156 -13.81 -9.69 -42.55
C CYS A 156 -12.64 -8.72 -42.71
N TYR A 157 -11.46 -9.28 -42.88
CA TYR A 157 -10.12 -8.65 -42.93
C TYR A 157 -9.57 -8.11 -41.59
N TYR A 158 -10.45 -7.68 -40.70
CA TYR A 158 -10.04 -7.25 -39.34
C TYR A 158 -9.77 -8.46 -38.43
N ASN A 159 -10.45 -9.59 -38.69
CA ASN A 159 -10.40 -10.80 -37.88
C ASN A 159 -9.48 -11.93 -38.45
N GLU A 160 -8.65 -11.63 -39.44
CA GLU A 160 -7.87 -12.66 -40.18
C GLU A 160 -6.96 -13.52 -39.29
N TYR A 161 -6.53 -13.03 -38.15
CA TYR A 161 -5.70 -13.79 -37.19
C TYR A 161 -6.47 -14.28 -35.95
N CYS A 162 -7.76 -13.97 -35.88
CA CYS A 162 -8.63 -14.56 -34.87
C CYS A 162 -8.85 -16.06 -35.14
N PRO A 163 -9.25 -16.83 -34.12
CA PRO A 163 -9.44 -18.27 -34.28
C PRO A 163 -10.34 -18.65 -35.45
N ASP A 164 -10.01 -19.75 -36.12
CA ASP A 164 -10.83 -20.32 -37.19
C ASP A 164 -12.21 -20.70 -36.68
N ALA A 165 -13.24 -20.19 -37.31
CA ALA A 165 -14.64 -20.46 -36.99
C ALA A 165 -15.43 -20.78 -38.27
N PRO A 166 -15.10 -21.85 -38.99
CA PRO A 166 -15.79 -22.23 -40.22
C PRO A 166 -17.22 -22.69 -39.94
N GLY A 167 -18.16 -22.28 -40.79
CA GLY A 167 -19.54 -22.73 -40.68
C GLY A 167 -19.70 -24.22 -41.00
N TYR A 168 -20.81 -24.80 -40.53
CA TYR A 168 -21.15 -26.22 -40.80
C TYR A 168 -22.02 -26.38 -42.07
N GLY A 169 -21.73 -27.39 -42.87
CA GLY A 169 -22.56 -27.82 -44.02
C GLY A 169 -22.36 -26.98 -45.27
N TRP A 170 -23.12 -27.40 -46.37
CA TRP A 170 -23.13 -26.70 -47.64
C TRP A 170 -23.84 -25.34 -47.48
N GLY A 171 -23.06 -24.27 -47.37
CA GLY A 171 -23.57 -22.90 -47.19
C GLY A 171 -23.01 -22.19 -45.96
N GLY A 172 -22.15 -22.83 -45.13
CA GLY A 172 -21.42 -22.17 -44.04
C GLY A 172 -22.28 -21.68 -42.87
N TRP A 173 -23.41 -22.34 -42.60
CA TRP A 173 -24.30 -21.94 -41.49
C TRP A 173 -23.60 -22.02 -40.14
N GLY A 174 -23.70 -20.94 -39.37
CA GLY A 174 -23.14 -20.87 -38.00
C GLY A 174 -21.63 -20.54 -37.91
N GLY A 175 -20.98 -20.23 -39.04
CA GLY A 175 -19.58 -19.79 -39.06
C GLY A 175 -19.42 -18.28 -38.83
N GLY A 176 -18.23 -17.87 -38.39
CA GLY A 176 -17.84 -16.48 -38.27
C GLY A 176 -17.57 -15.79 -39.62
N PRO A 177 -17.45 -14.47 -39.64
CA PRO A 177 -17.20 -13.70 -40.85
C PRO A 177 -15.82 -14.08 -41.46
N CYS A 178 -15.85 -14.34 -42.79
CA CYS A 178 -14.71 -14.86 -43.53
C CYS A 178 -14.06 -16.14 -42.97
N GLY A 179 -14.83 -16.92 -42.17
CA GLY A 179 -14.35 -18.18 -41.58
C GLY A 179 -13.58 -18.07 -40.28
N HIS A 180 -13.56 -16.89 -39.65
CA HIS A 180 -12.89 -16.62 -38.38
C HIS A 180 -13.89 -16.08 -37.34
N ALA A 181 -13.59 -16.19 -36.06
CA ALA A 181 -14.31 -15.52 -35.01
C ALA A 181 -14.17 -13.97 -35.14
N TYR A 182 -15.16 -13.20 -34.66
CA TYR A 182 -15.03 -11.74 -34.65
C TYR A 182 -13.79 -11.30 -33.86
N ALA A 183 -13.16 -10.20 -34.28
CA ALA A 183 -12.05 -9.61 -33.52
C ALA A 183 -12.48 -9.11 -32.14
N GLY A 184 -13.74 -8.66 -32.01
CA GLY A 184 -14.34 -8.18 -30.79
C GLY A 184 -14.26 -6.67 -30.60
N CYS A 185 -15.35 -6.08 -30.10
CA CYS A 185 -15.46 -4.62 -29.94
C CYS A 185 -14.39 -4.04 -29.00
N VAL A 186 -14.02 -4.75 -27.94
CA VAL A 186 -12.96 -4.32 -27.00
C VAL A 186 -11.63 -4.17 -27.72
N ALA A 187 -11.23 -5.18 -28.51
CA ALA A 187 -10.00 -5.15 -29.31
C ALA A 187 -10.04 -4.03 -30.36
N THR A 188 -11.19 -3.83 -31.02
CA THR A 188 -11.36 -2.78 -32.05
C THR A 188 -11.24 -1.38 -31.44
N ALA A 189 -11.92 -1.12 -30.32
CA ALA A 189 -11.82 0.17 -29.63
C ALA A 189 -10.38 0.44 -29.14
N MET A 190 -9.73 -0.53 -28.54
CA MET A 190 -8.32 -0.43 -28.15
C MET A 190 -7.42 -0.11 -29.34
N ALA A 191 -7.55 -0.86 -30.41
CA ALA A 191 -6.70 -0.72 -31.59
C ALA A 191 -6.89 0.62 -32.30
N GLN A 192 -8.11 1.17 -32.36
CA GLN A 192 -8.37 2.50 -32.94
C GLN A 192 -7.68 3.61 -32.15
N VAL A 193 -7.72 3.58 -30.80
CA VAL A 193 -6.97 4.50 -29.95
C VAL A 193 -5.46 4.36 -30.17
N MET A 194 -4.95 3.14 -30.29
CA MET A 194 -3.54 2.87 -30.55
C MET A 194 -3.12 3.37 -31.95
N LYS A 195 -4.00 3.22 -32.94
CA LYS A 195 -3.76 3.72 -34.31
C LYS A 195 -3.73 5.26 -34.36
N TYR A 196 -4.53 5.94 -33.57
CA TYR A 196 -4.46 7.41 -33.47
C TYR A 196 -3.06 7.88 -33.04
N TRP A 197 -2.42 7.16 -32.12
CA TRP A 197 -1.07 7.48 -31.64
C TRP A 197 0.05 6.91 -32.50
N ASP A 198 -0.21 5.96 -33.40
CA ASP A 198 0.81 5.13 -34.07
C ASP A 198 1.84 4.56 -33.08
N TYR A 199 1.37 4.08 -31.92
CA TYR A 199 2.17 3.64 -30.78
C TYR A 199 1.58 2.37 -30.14
N PRO A 200 2.44 1.46 -29.57
CA PRO A 200 3.91 1.50 -29.57
C PRO A 200 4.51 1.01 -30.90
N THR A 201 5.77 1.34 -31.16
CA THR A 201 6.49 0.71 -32.29
C THR A 201 6.66 -0.77 -32.03
N THR A 202 7.03 -1.17 -30.81
CA THR A 202 7.12 -2.56 -30.35
C THR A 202 6.46 -2.65 -28.99
N GLY A 203 5.63 -3.66 -28.77
CA GLY A 203 4.97 -3.87 -27.47
C GLY A 203 5.92 -4.44 -26.42
N PHE A 204 5.38 -4.87 -25.28
CA PHE A 204 6.14 -5.34 -24.12
C PHE A 204 5.71 -6.74 -23.70
N GLY A 205 6.66 -7.62 -23.38
CA GLY A 205 6.40 -8.96 -22.87
C GLY A 205 5.58 -9.86 -23.79
N SER A 206 4.91 -10.83 -23.24
CA SER A 206 4.03 -11.79 -23.93
C SER A 206 2.87 -12.20 -23.02
N HIS A 207 1.79 -12.65 -23.61
CA HIS A 207 0.65 -13.19 -22.91
C HIS A 207 0.07 -14.41 -23.61
N SER A 208 -0.46 -15.37 -22.84
CA SER A 208 -1.25 -16.49 -23.36
C SER A 208 -2.33 -16.87 -22.37
N TYR A 209 -3.44 -17.37 -22.91
CA TYR A 209 -4.54 -17.94 -22.13
C TYR A 209 -5.16 -19.09 -22.92
N THR A 210 -5.89 -19.96 -22.22
CA THR A 210 -6.61 -21.08 -22.86
C THR A 210 -8.07 -20.72 -23.06
N HIS A 211 -8.48 -20.53 -24.31
CA HIS A 211 -9.87 -20.35 -24.67
C HIS A 211 -10.60 -21.71 -24.63
N SER A 212 -11.84 -21.76 -24.12
CA SER A 212 -12.57 -22.99 -23.89
C SER A 212 -12.86 -23.77 -25.18
N GLU A 213 -13.06 -23.09 -26.31
CA GLU A 213 -13.40 -23.67 -27.62
C GLU A 213 -12.21 -23.70 -28.57
N TYR A 214 -11.38 -22.64 -28.58
CA TYR A 214 -10.32 -22.44 -29.57
C TYR A 214 -8.91 -22.75 -29.05
N GLY A 215 -8.78 -23.31 -27.84
CA GLY A 215 -7.49 -23.69 -27.26
C GLY A 215 -6.61 -22.51 -26.85
N GLU A 216 -5.29 -22.69 -26.90
CA GLU A 216 -4.35 -21.67 -26.49
C GLU A 216 -4.34 -20.49 -27.48
N GLN A 217 -4.55 -19.29 -26.96
CA GLN A 217 -4.38 -18.02 -27.65
C GLN A 217 -3.15 -17.32 -27.08
N SER A 218 -2.28 -16.82 -27.91
CA SER A 218 -1.02 -16.23 -27.45
C SER A 218 -0.51 -15.11 -28.35
N ALA A 219 0.15 -14.13 -27.73
CA ALA A 219 0.82 -13.03 -28.42
C ALA A 219 2.16 -12.69 -27.74
N ASN A 220 3.18 -12.46 -28.55
CA ASN A 220 4.46 -11.96 -28.07
C ASN A 220 4.61 -10.50 -28.50
N PHE A 221 4.10 -9.60 -27.66
CA PHE A 221 4.08 -8.16 -27.93
C PHE A 221 5.51 -7.60 -28.04
N GLY A 222 6.43 -8.06 -27.17
CA GLY A 222 7.82 -7.61 -27.14
C GLY A 222 8.67 -8.03 -28.35
N ALA A 223 8.21 -9.04 -29.11
CA ALA A 223 8.86 -9.46 -30.36
C ALA A 223 8.15 -8.91 -31.61
N THR A 224 7.06 -8.15 -31.45
CA THR A 224 6.25 -7.66 -32.58
C THR A 224 6.47 -6.18 -32.83
N THR A 225 6.86 -5.83 -34.04
CA THR A 225 6.92 -4.44 -34.50
C THR A 225 5.64 -4.12 -35.27
N TYR A 226 4.82 -3.20 -34.74
CA TYR A 226 3.58 -2.78 -35.37
C TYR A 226 3.84 -1.87 -36.55
N GLN A 227 3.25 -2.18 -37.72
CA GLN A 227 3.49 -1.50 -38.98
C GLN A 227 2.46 -0.37 -39.20
N TRP A 228 2.49 0.65 -38.37
CA TRP A 228 1.49 1.74 -38.34
C TRP A 228 1.20 2.37 -39.70
N SER A 229 2.24 2.59 -40.51
CA SER A 229 2.10 3.18 -41.85
C SER A 229 1.38 2.25 -42.86
N GLN A 230 1.17 0.98 -42.53
CA GLN A 230 0.46 0.01 -43.36
C GLN A 230 -0.98 -0.19 -42.91
N MET A 231 -1.40 0.51 -41.85
CA MET A 231 -2.76 0.45 -41.29
C MET A 231 -3.57 1.64 -41.82
N PRO A 232 -4.42 1.47 -42.83
CA PRO A 232 -5.28 2.52 -43.37
C PRO A 232 -6.44 2.82 -42.42
N ASP A 233 -7.09 3.95 -42.63
CA ASP A 233 -8.28 4.34 -41.85
C ASP A 233 -9.45 3.39 -42.06
N GLU A 234 -9.51 2.68 -43.19
CA GLU A 234 -10.53 1.67 -43.51
C GLU A 234 -9.91 0.49 -44.28
N VAL A 235 -10.37 -0.73 -44.01
CA VAL A 235 -9.81 -1.96 -44.60
C VAL A 235 -10.83 -2.61 -45.52
N TRP A 236 -10.47 -2.72 -46.81
CA TRP A 236 -11.32 -3.34 -47.86
C TRP A 236 -10.79 -4.66 -48.39
N ASN A 237 -9.59 -5.04 -47.98
CA ASN A 237 -8.89 -6.27 -48.38
C ASN A 237 -8.04 -6.75 -47.20
N SER A 238 -7.52 -8.01 -47.30
CA SER A 238 -6.57 -8.54 -46.34
C SER A 238 -5.48 -7.54 -45.95
N ASN A 239 -5.35 -7.28 -44.63
CA ASN A 239 -4.33 -6.39 -44.07
C ASN A 239 -3.73 -7.00 -42.81
N SER A 240 -2.58 -7.65 -42.97
CA SER A 240 -1.90 -8.32 -41.86
C SER A 240 -1.48 -7.39 -40.73
N ALA A 241 -1.21 -6.09 -41.01
CA ALA A 241 -0.83 -5.14 -39.97
C ALA A 241 -2.01 -4.86 -39.00
N VAL A 242 -3.21 -4.57 -39.57
CA VAL A 242 -4.41 -4.33 -38.77
C VAL A 242 -4.87 -5.60 -38.05
N ALA A 243 -4.90 -6.75 -38.76
CA ALA A 243 -5.28 -8.03 -38.18
C ALA A 243 -4.36 -8.45 -37.02
N THR A 244 -3.05 -8.23 -37.14
CA THR A 244 -2.10 -8.48 -36.04
C THR A 244 -2.42 -7.63 -34.83
N LEU A 245 -2.67 -6.32 -35.01
CA LEU A 245 -2.98 -5.42 -33.91
C LEU A 245 -4.25 -5.82 -33.19
N LEU A 246 -5.33 -6.09 -33.97
CA LEU A 246 -6.61 -6.50 -33.41
C LEU A 246 -6.54 -7.83 -32.64
N TYR A 247 -5.86 -8.84 -33.20
CA TYR A 247 -5.65 -10.10 -32.50
C TYR A 247 -4.83 -9.92 -31.22
N HIS A 248 -3.77 -9.11 -31.26
CA HIS A 248 -2.96 -8.81 -30.09
C HIS A 248 -3.76 -8.07 -29.00
N CYS A 249 -4.57 -7.09 -29.39
CA CYS A 249 -5.49 -6.45 -28.45
C CYS A 249 -6.45 -7.47 -27.83
N GLY A 250 -7.02 -8.37 -28.64
CA GLY A 250 -7.88 -9.45 -28.15
C GLY A 250 -7.17 -10.39 -27.18
N VAL A 251 -5.97 -10.86 -27.51
CA VAL A 251 -5.18 -11.72 -26.60
C VAL A 251 -4.87 -11.00 -25.30
N SER A 252 -4.54 -9.71 -25.34
CA SER A 252 -4.15 -8.94 -24.16
C SER A 252 -5.25 -8.80 -23.10
N VAL A 253 -6.52 -9.01 -23.49
CA VAL A 253 -7.71 -8.92 -22.62
C VAL A 253 -8.44 -10.26 -22.47
N ASN A 254 -7.79 -11.38 -22.72
CA ASN A 254 -8.38 -12.73 -22.64
C ASN A 254 -9.70 -12.84 -23.43
N MET A 255 -9.72 -12.37 -24.66
CA MET A 255 -10.93 -12.32 -25.50
C MET A 255 -11.64 -13.65 -25.56
N ASN A 256 -12.93 -13.66 -25.21
CA ASN A 256 -13.82 -14.81 -25.44
C ASN A 256 -14.32 -14.78 -26.89
N TYR A 257 -13.54 -15.36 -27.78
CA TYR A 257 -13.78 -15.39 -29.21
C TYR A 257 -15.03 -16.23 -29.56
N GLY A 258 -15.78 -15.78 -30.56
CA GLY A 258 -16.97 -16.53 -31.04
C GLY A 258 -17.38 -16.15 -32.46
N PRO A 259 -18.10 -17.04 -33.16
CA PRO A 259 -18.51 -16.85 -34.55
C PRO A 259 -19.66 -15.84 -34.74
N SER A 260 -20.40 -15.53 -33.67
CA SER A 260 -21.49 -14.56 -33.68
C SER A 260 -21.17 -13.26 -32.94
N GLY A 261 -20.00 -13.19 -32.33
CA GLY A 261 -19.49 -12.03 -31.56
C GLY A 261 -18.42 -12.49 -30.59
N SER A 262 -17.47 -11.59 -30.28
CA SER A 262 -16.41 -11.82 -29.32
C SER A 262 -16.44 -10.72 -28.26
N GLY A 263 -16.17 -11.07 -27.00
CA GLY A 263 -16.25 -10.15 -25.88
C GLY A 263 -15.12 -10.33 -24.87
N ALA A 264 -14.78 -9.24 -24.18
CA ALA A 264 -13.84 -9.22 -23.05
C ALA A 264 -14.32 -8.22 -22.00
N TYR A 265 -13.77 -8.30 -20.79
CA TYR A 265 -14.10 -7.34 -19.73
C TYR A 265 -13.33 -6.03 -19.93
N SER A 266 -14.03 -4.90 -19.87
CA SER A 266 -13.42 -3.56 -19.97
C SER A 266 -12.46 -3.26 -18.81
N THR A 267 -12.57 -3.95 -17.69
CA THR A 267 -11.64 -3.87 -16.56
C THR A 267 -10.23 -4.34 -16.92
N ASP A 268 -10.07 -5.25 -17.89
CA ASP A 268 -8.78 -5.79 -18.29
C ASP A 268 -8.01 -4.85 -19.24
N VAL A 269 -8.71 -3.86 -19.82
CA VAL A 269 -8.15 -2.92 -20.81
C VAL A 269 -7.08 -2.01 -20.19
N GLU A 270 -7.27 -1.54 -18.96
CA GLU A 270 -6.26 -0.76 -18.25
C GLU A 270 -4.96 -1.56 -18.14
N THR A 271 -5.06 -2.79 -17.62
CA THR A 271 -3.89 -3.68 -17.47
C THR A 271 -3.23 -3.99 -18.81
N ALA A 272 -4.02 -4.25 -19.86
CA ALA A 272 -3.51 -4.52 -21.20
C ALA A 272 -2.73 -3.33 -21.77
N TYR A 273 -3.30 -2.13 -21.73
CA TYR A 273 -2.63 -0.91 -22.20
C TYR A 273 -1.32 -0.63 -21.46
N ARG A 274 -1.33 -0.78 -20.15
CA ARG A 274 -0.14 -0.50 -19.31
C ARG A 274 0.94 -1.56 -19.47
N THR A 275 0.55 -2.83 -19.47
CA THR A 275 1.51 -3.94 -19.39
C THR A 275 2.11 -4.28 -20.76
N TYR A 276 1.27 -4.28 -21.82
CA TYR A 276 1.70 -4.80 -23.12
C TYR A 276 1.91 -3.72 -24.17
N PHE A 277 1.31 -2.53 -24.00
CA PHE A 277 1.34 -1.48 -25.00
C PHE A 277 1.96 -0.16 -24.52
N GLY A 278 2.38 -0.06 -23.26
CA GLY A 278 3.14 1.07 -22.74
C GLY A 278 2.35 2.38 -22.56
N TYR A 279 1.03 2.32 -22.52
CA TYR A 279 0.17 3.44 -22.16
C TYR A 279 0.01 3.53 -20.64
N CYS A 280 1.09 3.91 -19.98
CA CYS A 280 1.22 3.77 -18.53
C CYS A 280 0.22 4.62 -17.73
N GLY A 281 -0.39 5.65 -18.36
CA GLY A 281 -1.41 6.50 -17.76
C GLY A 281 -2.82 5.92 -17.81
N ALA A 282 -3.03 4.89 -18.60
CA ALA A 282 -4.35 4.30 -18.77
C ALA A 282 -4.99 3.97 -17.42
N LYS A 283 -6.23 4.43 -17.20
CA LYS A 283 -6.97 4.22 -15.95
C LYS A 283 -8.44 3.95 -16.21
N TYR A 284 -8.92 2.85 -15.63
CA TYR A 284 -10.33 2.45 -15.69
C TYR A 284 -11.18 3.25 -14.70
N HIS A 285 -12.35 3.70 -15.15
CA HIS A 285 -13.34 4.40 -14.35
C HIS A 285 -14.75 3.86 -14.67
N ALA A 286 -15.47 3.45 -13.63
CA ALA A 286 -16.88 3.11 -13.75
C ALA A 286 -17.74 4.37 -13.53
N LYS A 287 -18.67 4.65 -14.42
CA LYS A 287 -19.54 5.86 -14.34
C LYS A 287 -20.34 5.92 -13.04
N THR A 288 -20.70 4.78 -12.48
CA THR A 288 -21.42 4.70 -11.20
C THR A 288 -20.69 5.35 -10.01
N SER A 289 -19.40 5.59 -10.14
CA SER A 289 -18.58 6.27 -9.12
C SER A 289 -18.59 7.80 -9.25
N TYR A 290 -19.28 8.36 -10.26
CA TYR A 290 -19.27 9.78 -10.60
C TYR A 290 -20.66 10.36 -10.69
N GLN A 291 -20.80 11.64 -10.35
CA GLN A 291 -21.94 12.44 -10.76
C GLN A 291 -21.76 12.86 -12.23
N GLU A 292 -22.86 13.12 -12.95
CA GLU A 292 -22.82 13.37 -14.39
C GLU A 292 -21.87 14.50 -14.79
N ASP A 293 -21.94 15.65 -14.09
CA ASP A 293 -21.06 16.80 -14.39
C ASP A 293 -19.57 16.45 -14.20
N ALA A 294 -19.24 15.65 -13.17
CA ALA A 294 -17.88 15.19 -12.92
C ALA A 294 -17.41 14.16 -13.97
N TRP A 295 -18.32 13.31 -14.45
CA TRP A 295 -18.07 12.39 -15.54
C TRP A 295 -17.74 13.11 -16.83
N ILE A 296 -18.59 14.05 -17.25
CA ILE A 296 -18.37 14.89 -18.42
C ILE A 296 -17.07 15.70 -18.30
N ALA A 297 -16.80 16.28 -17.14
CA ALA A 297 -15.57 17.04 -16.91
C ALA A 297 -14.31 16.17 -17.03
N MET A 298 -14.35 14.92 -16.58
CA MET A 298 -13.24 13.96 -16.72
C MET A 298 -13.00 13.61 -18.19
N LEU A 299 -14.05 13.32 -18.97
CA LEU A 299 -13.92 13.03 -20.39
C LEU A 299 -13.32 14.22 -21.15
N LYS A 300 -13.84 15.43 -20.88
CA LYS A 300 -13.35 16.67 -21.53
C LYS A 300 -11.89 16.94 -21.17
N ALA A 301 -11.45 16.63 -19.95
CA ALA A 301 -10.06 16.85 -19.54
C ALA A 301 -9.05 16.06 -20.38
N ASP A 302 -9.40 14.85 -20.82
CA ASP A 302 -8.60 14.07 -21.76
C ASP A 302 -8.71 14.61 -23.20
N LEU A 303 -9.93 14.82 -23.67
CA LEU A 303 -10.19 15.28 -25.03
C LEU A 303 -9.57 16.65 -25.31
N ASP A 304 -9.57 17.57 -24.35
CA ASP A 304 -8.90 18.88 -24.42
C ASP A 304 -7.38 18.76 -24.63
N GLN A 305 -6.79 17.62 -24.22
CA GLN A 305 -5.39 17.26 -24.46
C GLN A 305 -5.20 16.43 -25.73
N SER A 306 -6.25 16.26 -26.54
CA SER A 306 -6.24 15.38 -27.72
C SER A 306 -5.98 13.91 -27.39
N HIS A 307 -6.48 13.43 -26.26
CA HIS A 307 -6.38 12.03 -25.84
C HIS A 307 -7.73 11.33 -26.12
N PRO A 308 -7.84 10.46 -27.13
CA PRO A 308 -9.02 9.65 -27.32
C PRO A 308 -9.16 8.62 -26.19
N ILE A 309 -10.41 8.32 -25.83
CA ILE A 309 -10.77 7.55 -24.63
C ILE A 309 -11.42 6.25 -25.09
N TYR A 310 -10.99 5.09 -24.53
CA TYR A 310 -11.75 3.86 -24.62
C TYR A 310 -13.03 3.97 -23.78
N TYR A 311 -14.19 3.70 -24.38
CA TYR A 311 -15.48 3.76 -23.72
C TYR A 311 -16.23 2.44 -23.86
N SER A 312 -17.06 2.09 -22.89
CA SER A 312 -17.91 0.90 -22.94
C SER A 312 -19.22 1.13 -22.23
N GLY A 313 -20.23 0.35 -22.62
CA GLY A 313 -21.55 0.35 -22.01
C GLY A 313 -22.33 -0.89 -22.38
N SER A 314 -23.52 -1.05 -21.80
CA SER A 314 -24.46 -2.14 -22.06
C SER A 314 -25.86 -1.57 -22.28
N ASN A 315 -26.66 -2.28 -23.09
CA ASN A 315 -28.08 -2.02 -23.22
C ASN A 315 -28.96 -2.96 -22.35
N GLY A 316 -28.30 -3.73 -21.47
CA GLY A 316 -28.95 -4.74 -20.63
C GLY A 316 -28.90 -6.15 -21.24
N ASP A 317 -28.94 -6.32 -22.56
CA ASP A 317 -28.86 -7.59 -23.26
C ASP A 317 -27.44 -7.86 -23.79
N SER A 318 -26.75 -6.84 -24.26
CA SER A 318 -25.40 -6.92 -24.80
C SER A 318 -24.54 -5.74 -24.37
N GLY A 319 -23.22 -5.96 -24.27
CA GLY A 319 -22.23 -4.94 -24.06
C GLY A 319 -21.54 -4.51 -25.35
N HIS A 320 -21.05 -3.28 -25.42
CA HIS A 320 -20.24 -2.81 -26.52
C HIS A 320 -19.12 -1.91 -26.03
N ALA A 321 -17.97 -1.97 -26.69
CA ALA A 321 -16.84 -1.06 -26.49
C ALA A 321 -16.57 -0.26 -27.76
N PHE A 322 -16.25 1.03 -27.58
CA PHE A 322 -16.10 2.03 -28.64
C PHE A 322 -15.16 3.14 -28.18
N VAL A 323 -14.92 4.10 -29.03
CA VAL A 323 -14.01 5.22 -28.73
C VAL A 323 -14.81 6.48 -28.51
N CYS A 324 -14.49 7.25 -27.45
CA CYS A 324 -14.92 8.63 -27.26
C CYS A 324 -13.75 9.52 -27.65
N ASP A 325 -13.94 10.36 -28.68
CA ASP A 325 -12.82 11.06 -29.30
C ASP A 325 -13.09 12.55 -29.65
N GLY A 326 -14.15 13.09 -29.11
CA GLY A 326 -14.47 14.51 -29.28
C GLY A 326 -15.68 14.94 -28.48
N TYR A 327 -16.01 16.20 -28.51
CA TYR A 327 -17.27 16.73 -27.96
C TYR A 327 -17.68 18.04 -28.61
N ASP A 328 -18.99 18.30 -28.63
CA ASP A 328 -19.53 19.54 -29.14
C ASP A 328 -19.75 20.61 -28.06
N ASN A 329 -20.25 21.77 -28.52
CA ASN A 329 -20.56 22.93 -27.68
C ASN A 329 -21.72 22.71 -26.68
N SER A 330 -22.41 21.59 -26.74
CA SER A 330 -23.54 21.20 -25.89
C SER A 330 -23.22 20.03 -24.96
N ASP A 331 -21.93 19.76 -24.76
CA ASP A 331 -21.43 18.63 -23.93
C ASP A 331 -21.87 17.25 -24.42
N ARG A 332 -22.23 17.11 -25.72
CA ARG A 332 -22.40 15.81 -26.33
C ARG A 332 -21.04 15.29 -26.77
N MET A 333 -20.69 14.07 -26.33
CA MET A 333 -19.45 13.41 -26.70
C MET A 333 -19.59 12.79 -28.09
N HIS A 334 -18.52 12.87 -28.88
CA HIS A 334 -18.41 12.13 -30.13
C HIS A 334 -17.92 10.72 -29.86
N PHE A 335 -18.57 9.75 -30.52
CA PHE A 335 -18.23 8.34 -30.39
C PHE A 335 -18.01 7.70 -31.76
N ASN A 336 -16.98 6.85 -31.84
CA ASN A 336 -16.69 5.97 -32.95
C ASN A 336 -16.98 4.52 -32.51
N PHE A 337 -17.99 3.89 -33.07
CA PHE A 337 -18.50 2.60 -32.62
C PHE A 337 -17.72 1.39 -33.14
N GLY A 338 -16.78 1.56 -34.06
CA GLY A 338 -16.04 0.45 -34.65
C GLY A 338 -16.93 -0.43 -35.55
N TRP A 339 -17.86 0.21 -36.30
CA TRP A 339 -18.79 -0.42 -37.25
C TRP A 339 -18.65 0.19 -38.65
N SER A 340 -17.44 0.33 -39.16
CA SER A 340 -17.15 0.99 -40.46
C SER A 340 -17.72 2.40 -40.55
N GLY A 341 -17.78 3.14 -39.42
CA GLY A 341 -18.33 4.49 -39.34
C GLY A 341 -19.86 4.55 -39.20
N SER A 342 -20.54 3.42 -39.16
CA SER A 342 -22.00 3.41 -38.96
C SER A 342 -22.37 3.78 -37.53
N GLY A 343 -23.22 4.79 -37.38
CA GLY A 343 -23.65 5.28 -36.08
C GLY A 343 -22.70 6.25 -35.42
N ASP A 344 -21.51 6.51 -35.96
CA ASP A 344 -20.56 7.45 -35.39
C ASP A 344 -21.20 8.85 -35.33
N GLY A 345 -20.99 9.54 -34.19
CA GLY A 345 -21.60 10.87 -34.00
C GLY A 345 -21.59 11.35 -32.57
N TYR A 346 -22.30 12.44 -32.32
CA TYR A 346 -22.38 13.14 -31.04
C TYR A 346 -23.62 12.73 -30.25
N TYR A 347 -23.45 12.20 -29.06
CA TYR A 347 -24.50 11.71 -28.19
C TYR A 347 -24.34 12.22 -26.77
N THR A 348 -25.43 12.25 -26.01
CA THR A 348 -25.33 12.50 -24.56
C THR A 348 -24.77 11.30 -23.83
N THR A 349 -24.06 11.55 -22.74
CA THR A 349 -23.51 10.47 -21.89
C THR A 349 -24.56 9.74 -21.07
N TYR A 350 -25.82 10.22 -21.02
CA TYR A 350 -26.92 9.46 -20.39
C TYR A 350 -27.27 8.19 -21.16
N ASP A 351 -27.24 8.27 -22.48
CA ASP A 351 -27.55 7.15 -23.34
C ASP A 351 -26.75 7.26 -24.65
N VAL A 352 -25.69 6.48 -24.72
CA VAL A 352 -24.79 6.48 -25.87
C VAL A 352 -25.26 5.43 -26.86
N ASN A 353 -26.13 5.82 -27.76
CA ASN A 353 -26.69 4.93 -28.82
C ASN A 353 -27.24 3.60 -28.25
N GLY A 354 -27.95 3.66 -27.13
CA GLY A 354 -28.55 2.52 -26.46
C GLY A 354 -27.69 1.90 -25.34
N PHE A 355 -26.41 2.23 -25.26
CA PHE A 355 -25.51 1.71 -24.23
C PHE A 355 -25.55 2.59 -22.97
N ASN A 356 -26.64 2.49 -22.20
CA ASN A 356 -26.94 3.37 -21.06
C ASN A 356 -26.69 2.73 -19.68
N GLN A 357 -26.28 1.47 -19.62
CA GLN A 357 -26.02 0.74 -18.40
C GLN A 357 -24.54 0.33 -18.31
N GLY A 358 -24.02 0.24 -17.08
CA GLY A 358 -22.66 -0.25 -16.85
C GLY A 358 -21.59 0.54 -17.61
N GLN A 359 -21.85 1.83 -17.87
CA GLN A 359 -20.90 2.67 -18.60
C GLN A 359 -19.57 2.79 -17.84
N ALA A 360 -18.47 2.64 -18.57
CA ALA A 360 -17.13 2.77 -18.06
C ALA A 360 -16.16 3.27 -19.15
N VAL A 361 -15.04 3.79 -18.73
CA VAL A 361 -13.98 4.27 -19.64
C VAL A 361 -12.62 3.78 -19.17
N VAL A 362 -11.67 3.74 -20.11
CA VAL A 362 -10.24 3.85 -19.78
C VAL A 362 -9.78 5.20 -20.33
N SER A 363 -9.34 6.07 -19.43
CA SER A 363 -8.87 7.43 -19.69
C SER A 363 -7.34 7.50 -19.68
N ASN A 364 -6.74 8.66 -19.97
CA ASN A 364 -5.29 8.89 -19.95
C ASN A 364 -4.51 7.94 -20.86
N ILE A 365 -5.08 7.60 -22.02
CA ILE A 365 -4.42 6.71 -23.00
C ILE A 365 -3.58 7.57 -23.96
N TYR A 366 -2.32 7.81 -23.63
CA TYR A 366 -1.37 8.51 -24.49
C TYR A 366 0.05 7.97 -24.37
N PRO A 367 0.86 7.99 -25.46
CA PRO A 367 2.23 7.54 -25.45
C PRO A 367 3.09 8.41 -24.53
N MET A 368 3.95 7.76 -23.77
CA MET A 368 4.97 8.46 -23.01
C MET A 368 6.35 8.10 -23.56
N ASN A 369 7.08 9.10 -23.97
CA ASN A 369 8.46 8.89 -24.41
C ASN A 369 9.39 8.84 -23.20
N ILE A 370 9.22 7.80 -22.34
CA ILE A 370 10.13 7.54 -21.23
C ILE A 370 11.01 6.37 -21.60
N GLN A 371 12.33 6.54 -21.44
CA GLN A 371 13.34 5.57 -21.82
C GLN A 371 14.28 5.28 -20.64
N ALA A 372 14.67 4.02 -20.50
CA ALA A 372 15.78 3.67 -19.63
C ALA A 372 17.12 3.90 -20.37
N ASP A 373 18.17 4.14 -19.60
CA ASP A 373 19.53 4.14 -20.13
C ASP A 373 19.99 2.72 -20.52
N ALA A 374 21.22 2.59 -21.02
CA ALA A 374 21.80 1.30 -21.42
C ALA A 374 21.96 0.30 -20.25
N ASN A 375 21.86 0.76 -19.00
CA ASN A 375 21.90 -0.06 -17.78
C ASN A 375 20.50 -0.39 -17.26
N GLY A 376 19.44 -0.04 -17.98
CA GLY A 376 18.05 -0.25 -17.60
C GLY A 376 17.57 0.70 -16.50
N ILE A 377 18.15 1.90 -16.37
CA ILE A 377 17.79 2.88 -15.34
C ILE A 377 16.95 4.00 -15.97
N ILE A 378 15.78 4.27 -15.38
CA ILE A 378 14.96 5.46 -15.66
C ILE A 378 15.23 6.48 -14.56
N TYR A 379 15.64 7.68 -14.95
CA TYR A 379 15.97 8.77 -14.05
C TYR A 379 14.80 9.72 -13.87
N VAL A 380 14.40 9.96 -12.60
CA VAL A 380 13.26 10.82 -12.26
C VAL A 380 13.70 11.97 -11.36
N ALA A 381 13.29 13.19 -11.72
CA ALA A 381 13.52 14.40 -10.94
C ALA A 381 12.21 15.23 -10.84
N PRO A 382 11.97 16.03 -9.76
CA PRO A 382 10.69 16.74 -9.57
C PRO A 382 10.40 17.76 -10.67
N ASP A 383 11.44 18.31 -11.28
CA ASP A 383 11.44 19.35 -12.31
C ASP A 383 11.96 18.81 -13.67
N GLY A 384 11.96 17.49 -13.83
CA GLY A 384 12.45 16.83 -15.03
C GLY A 384 11.54 17.05 -16.23
N THR A 385 12.09 17.41 -17.37
CA THR A 385 11.37 17.62 -18.63
C THR A 385 11.82 16.68 -19.74
N GLY A 386 12.73 15.76 -19.42
CA GLY A 386 13.33 14.83 -20.36
C GLY A 386 12.61 13.47 -20.41
N ASP A 387 13.22 12.56 -21.14
CA ASP A 387 12.73 11.21 -21.40
C ASP A 387 13.11 10.16 -20.33
N GLY A 388 13.84 10.54 -19.30
CA GLY A 388 14.29 9.63 -18.25
C GLY A 388 15.60 8.89 -18.56
N SER A 389 16.25 9.10 -19.71
CA SER A 389 17.45 8.36 -20.14
C SER A 389 18.74 8.72 -19.38
N SER A 390 18.74 9.77 -18.59
CA SER A 390 19.88 10.21 -17.76
C SER A 390 19.42 11.25 -16.72
N TRP A 391 20.25 11.59 -15.73
CA TRP A 391 19.97 12.71 -14.82
C TRP A 391 19.79 14.05 -15.54
N ALA A 392 20.49 14.28 -16.65
CA ALA A 392 20.33 15.49 -17.46
C ALA A 392 19.01 15.53 -18.24
N ASN A 393 18.49 14.36 -18.60
CA ASN A 393 17.21 14.15 -19.28
C ASN A 393 16.17 13.49 -18.36
N ALA A 394 16.26 13.72 -17.06
CA ALA A 394 15.31 13.12 -16.11
C ALA A 394 13.87 13.56 -16.42
N THR A 395 12.93 12.67 -16.18
CA THR A 395 11.49 12.96 -16.29
C THR A 395 10.90 13.34 -14.94
N ASP A 396 9.82 14.13 -14.91
CA ASP A 396 9.01 14.37 -13.71
C ASP A 396 7.91 13.32 -13.48
N LYS A 397 7.73 12.40 -14.43
CA LYS A 397 6.64 11.43 -14.49
C LYS A 397 6.92 10.16 -13.67
N LEU A 398 7.09 10.28 -12.35
CA LEU A 398 7.40 9.14 -11.47
C LEU A 398 6.37 8.01 -11.59
N ALA A 399 5.07 8.31 -11.57
CA ALA A 399 4.02 7.31 -11.67
C ALA A 399 4.13 6.46 -12.95
N PHE A 400 4.55 7.08 -14.05
CA PHE A 400 4.73 6.37 -15.32
C PHE A 400 6.05 5.60 -15.39
N ALA A 401 7.14 6.17 -14.87
CA ALA A 401 8.41 5.47 -14.77
C ALA A 401 8.25 4.19 -13.92
N THR A 402 7.46 4.24 -12.85
CA THR A 402 7.16 3.05 -12.04
C THR A 402 6.37 2.00 -12.81
N ALA A 403 5.37 2.40 -13.59
CA ALA A 403 4.60 1.48 -14.42
C ALA A 403 5.48 0.80 -15.50
N LEU A 404 6.39 1.54 -16.15
CA LEU A 404 7.36 0.99 -17.12
C LEU A 404 8.37 0.02 -16.48
N SER A 405 8.64 0.14 -15.18
CA SER A 405 9.53 -0.79 -14.48
C SER A 405 8.85 -2.12 -14.11
N SER A 406 7.56 -2.28 -14.40
CA SER A 406 6.86 -3.55 -14.24
C SER A 406 7.50 -4.62 -15.13
N GLY A 407 7.65 -5.85 -14.57
CA GLY A 407 8.38 -6.92 -15.27
C GLY A 407 9.88 -7.00 -14.95
N GLY A 408 10.45 -6.01 -14.25
CA GLY A 408 11.77 -6.08 -13.62
C GLY A 408 12.98 -5.90 -14.56
N SER A 409 12.76 -5.56 -15.82
CA SER A 409 13.84 -5.26 -16.78
C SER A 409 14.47 -3.89 -16.56
N THR A 410 13.76 -2.98 -15.90
CA THR A 410 14.20 -1.62 -15.63
C THR A 410 14.15 -1.29 -14.13
N LYS A 411 14.95 -0.30 -13.74
CA LYS A 411 14.99 0.28 -12.40
C LYS A 411 14.62 1.76 -12.50
N VAL A 412 14.01 2.32 -11.47
CA VAL A 412 13.74 3.75 -11.40
C VAL A 412 14.59 4.36 -10.29
N TRP A 413 15.37 5.36 -10.63
CA TRP A 413 16.17 6.17 -9.70
C TRP A 413 15.52 7.54 -9.53
N VAL A 414 15.18 7.87 -8.29
CA VAL A 414 14.38 9.04 -7.96
C VAL A 414 15.20 10.04 -7.16
N LYS A 415 15.43 11.20 -7.75
CA LYS A 415 16.14 12.33 -7.13
C LYS A 415 15.37 12.86 -5.93
N LYS A 416 16.08 13.45 -4.99
CA LYS A 416 15.48 14.20 -3.87
C LYS A 416 14.47 15.22 -4.35
N GLY A 417 13.39 15.35 -3.61
CA GLY A 417 12.31 16.31 -3.88
C GLY A 417 10.95 15.73 -3.55
N THR A 418 9.90 16.48 -3.80
CA THR A 418 8.53 16.07 -3.52
C THR A 418 7.79 15.68 -4.81
N TYR A 419 7.11 14.55 -4.77
CA TYR A 419 6.35 13.97 -5.85
C TYR A 419 4.90 13.75 -5.41
N TYR A 420 3.96 14.18 -6.22
CA TYR A 420 2.53 14.16 -5.89
C TYR A 420 1.75 13.02 -6.55
N GLY A 421 2.36 12.34 -7.54
CA GLY A 421 1.74 11.24 -8.27
C GLY A 421 0.56 11.68 -9.15
N ASP A 422 -0.32 10.75 -9.46
CA ASP A 422 -1.53 11.03 -10.22
C ASP A 422 -2.57 11.77 -9.35
N THR A 423 -2.77 13.05 -9.64
CA THR A 423 -3.71 13.90 -8.88
C THR A 423 -5.17 13.66 -9.26
N THR A 424 -5.44 12.95 -10.33
CA THR A 424 -6.81 12.64 -10.79
C THR A 424 -7.34 11.35 -10.13
N ASN A 425 -6.47 10.50 -9.59
CA ASN A 425 -6.86 9.27 -8.94
C ASN A 425 -7.17 9.49 -7.44
N PRO A 426 -8.41 9.23 -6.99
CA PRO A 426 -8.80 9.43 -5.59
C PRO A 426 -8.25 8.35 -4.64
N GLU A 427 -7.84 7.17 -5.15
CA GLU A 427 -7.46 6.03 -4.30
C GLU A 427 -5.99 5.99 -3.94
N GLY A 428 -5.10 6.28 -4.89
CA GLY A 428 -3.65 6.23 -4.66
C GLY A 428 -2.86 7.19 -5.52
N ALA A 429 -1.82 7.79 -4.94
CA ALA A 429 -0.91 8.67 -5.67
C ALA A 429 0.09 7.87 -6.52
N PHE A 430 0.57 6.72 -6.00
CA PHE A 430 1.53 5.85 -6.66
C PHE A 430 1.11 4.38 -6.50
N TYR A 431 1.42 3.57 -7.52
CA TYR A 431 1.03 2.17 -7.59
C TYR A 431 2.24 1.23 -7.54
N ILE A 432 2.10 0.12 -6.82
CA ILE A 432 3.06 -0.98 -6.80
C ILE A 432 2.64 -1.99 -7.86
N SER A 433 3.56 -2.30 -8.78
CA SER A 433 3.37 -3.32 -9.81
C SER A 433 4.41 -4.42 -9.69
N GLU A 434 4.17 -5.57 -10.37
CA GLU A 434 5.06 -6.73 -10.37
C GLU A 434 6.51 -6.36 -10.73
N SER A 435 7.44 -6.89 -9.96
CA SER A 435 8.88 -6.72 -10.18
C SER A 435 9.39 -5.29 -10.18
N ASN A 436 8.61 -4.31 -9.70
CA ASN A 436 9.11 -2.93 -9.55
C ASN A 436 10.44 -2.88 -8.78
N ARG A 437 11.35 -2.03 -9.25
CA ARG A 437 12.66 -1.75 -8.63
C ARG A 437 12.85 -0.24 -8.53
N ILE A 438 12.29 0.36 -7.48
CA ILE A 438 12.16 1.81 -7.32
C ILE A 438 13.05 2.25 -6.17
N TYR A 439 13.99 3.13 -6.45
CA TYR A 439 15.00 3.60 -5.51
C TYR A 439 14.94 5.11 -5.40
N GLY A 440 14.71 5.63 -4.20
CA GLY A 440 14.73 7.05 -3.87
C GLY A 440 16.05 7.51 -3.28
N SER A 441 16.06 8.75 -2.81
CA SER A 441 17.16 9.38 -2.07
C SER A 441 18.45 9.57 -2.87
N PHE A 442 18.33 9.87 -4.15
CA PHE A 442 19.46 10.26 -4.98
C PHE A 442 19.67 11.79 -4.96
N LYS A 443 20.91 12.21 -5.06
CA LYS A 443 21.29 13.61 -5.24
C LYS A 443 21.02 14.11 -6.67
N GLY A 444 21.12 13.20 -7.66
CA GLY A 444 20.87 13.48 -9.07
C GLY A 444 22.12 13.72 -9.90
N ASP A 445 23.26 13.15 -9.48
CA ASP A 445 24.53 13.17 -10.21
C ASP A 445 25.29 11.83 -10.12
N GLU A 446 24.64 10.77 -9.59
CA GLU A 446 25.25 9.47 -9.41
C GLU A 446 25.45 8.76 -10.75
N ALA A 447 26.58 8.06 -10.89
CA ALA A 447 26.85 7.20 -12.04
C ALA A 447 25.98 5.93 -12.03
N PRO A 448 25.71 5.29 -13.20
CA PRO A 448 24.84 4.11 -13.28
C PRO A 448 25.29 2.90 -12.45
N ASP A 449 26.57 2.82 -12.08
CA ASP A 449 27.18 1.79 -11.24
C ASP A 449 27.28 2.17 -9.76
N TYR A 450 26.58 3.26 -9.34
CA TYR A 450 26.60 3.76 -7.98
C TYR A 450 26.11 2.72 -6.98
N ASP A 451 26.87 2.56 -5.88
CA ASP A 451 26.49 1.68 -4.77
C ASP A 451 25.29 2.26 -4.00
N LEU A 452 24.16 1.58 -4.09
CA LEU A 452 22.90 2.00 -3.47
C LEU A 452 22.99 2.12 -1.94
N SER A 453 23.95 1.47 -1.29
CA SER A 453 24.15 1.56 0.15
C SER A 453 24.75 2.89 0.61
N LEU A 454 25.32 3.68 -0.30
CA LEU A 454 25.96 4.97 -0.04
C LEU A 454 24.99 6.15 -0.13
N ARG A 455 23.70 5.91 -0.42
CA ARG A 455 22.70 6.98 -0.45
C ARG A 455 22.51 7.60 0.92
N ASP A 456 22.41 8.92 0.96
CA ASP A 456 22.13 9.69 2.18
C ASP A 456 20.61 9.97 2.26
N PHE A 457 19.90 9.14 3.02
CA PHE A 457 18.44 9.17 3.11
C PHE A 457 17.92 10.45 3.80
N ASP A 458 18.73 11.07 4.66
CA ASP A 458 18.34 12.29 5.38
C ASP A 458 18.49 13.54 4.51
N LYS A 459 19.64 13.67 3.79
CA LYS A 459 19.92 14.85 2.98
C LYS A 459 19.26 14.83 1.61
N ASN A 460 18.97 13.65 1.10
CA ASN A 460 18.45 13.48 -0.24
C ASN A 460 17.04 12.86 -0.27
N ALA A 461 16.21 13.19 0.69
CA ALA A 461 14.86 12.61 0.80
C ALA A 461 14.05 12.75 -0.50
N SER A 462 13.56 11.63 -1.00
CA SER A 462 12.55 11.55 -2.07
C SER A 462 11.18 11.36 -1.41
N ILE A 463 10.35 12.39 -1.46
CA ILE A 463 9.10 12.48 -0.72
C ILE A 463 7.92 12.16 -1.65
N LEU A 464 7.14 11.16 -1.30
CA LEU A 464 5.87 10.85 -1.92
C LEU A 464 4.76 11.43 -1.04
N ASP A 465 3.98 12.37 -1.58
CA ASP A 465 3.03 13.16 -0.80
C ASP A 465 1.59 12.92 -1.27
N GLY A 466 0.73 12.44 -0.36
CA GLY A 466 -0.69 12.17 -0.60
C GLY A 466 -1.58 13.42 -0.57
N GLN A 467 -1.03 14.58 -0.24
CA GLN A 467 -1.70 15.89 -0.19
C GLN A 467 -2.90 15.97 0.78
N GLY A 468 -3.00 15.04 1.74
CA GLY A 468 -4.15 14.92 2.65
C GLY A 468 -5.46 14.50 1.97
N ALA A 469 -5.39 13.99 0.74
CA ALA A 469 -6.56 13.69 -0.08
C ALA A 469 -6.67 12.24 -0.54
N ARG A 470 -5.57 11.48 -0.54
CA ARG A 470 -5.51 10.10 -1.04
C ARG A 470 -4.38 9.30 -0.38
N ARG A 471 -4.39 8.00 -0.59
CA ARG A 471 -3.30 7.11 -0.18
C ARG A 471 -2.01 7.48 -0.91
N VAL A 472 -0.85 7.33 -0.25
CA VAL A 472 0.43 7.63 -0.90
C VAL A 472 0.84 6.47 -1.82
N LEU A 473 0.89 5.24 -1.32
CA LEU A 473 1.35 4.06 -2.06
C LEU A 473 0.31 2.94 -1.98
N LEU A 474 -0.11 2.42 -3.13
CA LEU A 474 -1.15 1.41 -3.27
C LEU A 474 -0.63 0.19 -4.03
N GLN A 475 -0.76 -0.98 -3.43
CA GLN A 475 -0.78 -2.25 -4.15
C GLN A 475 -2.24 -2.67 -4.32
N ASP A 476 -2.74 -2.62 -5.56
CA ASP A 476 -4.13 -2.92 -5.89
C ASP A 476 -4.33 -4.44 -6.03
N ASP A 477 -3.42 -5.10 -6.75
CA ASP A 477 -3.46 -6.53 -7.01
C ASP A 477 -2.41 -7.31 -6.22
N ASP A 478 -2.69 -8.59 -5.95
CA ASP A 478 -1.72 -9.54 -5.44
C ASP A 478 -0.62 -9.80 -6.49
N LEU A 479 0.64 -9.66 -6.09
CA LEU A 479 1.77 -9.98 -6.97
C LEU A 479 2.02 -11.49 -7.03
N SER A 480 2.57 -11.96 -8.15
CA SER A 480 2.91 -13.35 -8.36
C SER A 480 4.19 -13.77 -7.62
N PRO A 481 4.31 -15.03 -7.16
CA PRO A 481 5.56 -15.55 -6.61
C PRO A 481 6.74 -15.37 -7.55
N GLY A 482 7.84 -14.83 -7.02
CA GLY A 482 9.07 -14.54 -7.80
C GLY A 482 9.03 -13.21 -8.56
N ARG A 483 7.96 -12.43 -8.43
CA ARG A 483 7.81 -11.09 -9.02
C ARG A 483 7.68 -9.99 -7.95
N GLU A 484 8.52 -10.08 -6.94
CA GLU A 484 8.52 -9.15 -5.82
C GLU A 484 8.82 -7.72 -6.23
N ALA A 485 8.10 -6.76 -5.65
CA ALA A 485 8.36 -5.34 -5.82
C ALA A 485 9.25 -4.79 -4.69
N ILE A 486 10.15 -3.87 -5.02
CA ILE A 486 11.02 -3.17 -4.06
C ILE A 486 10.83 -1.66 -4.21
N TRP A 487 10.51 -1.01 -3.09
CA TRP A 487 10.51 0.44 -2.94
C TRP A 487 11.47 0.80 -1.81
N ASP A 488 12.52 1.56 -2.11
CA ASP A 488 13.65 1.76 -1.22
C ASP A 488 14.07 3.23 -1.14
N GLY A 489 14.10 3.80 0.06
CA GLY A 489 14.60 5.15 0.34
C GLY A 489 13.59 6.27 0.08
N PHE A 490 12.34 6.11 0.49
CA PHE A 490 11.28 7.11 0.31
C PHE A 490 10.71 7.61 1.65
N THR A 491 10.27 8.87 1.64
CA THR A 491 9.35 9.38 2.65
C THR A 491 7.93 9.34 2.10
N LEU A 492 7.03 8.63 2.76
CA LEU A 492 5.60 8.53 2.44
C LEU A 492 4.83 9.38 3.45
N GLN A 493 4.25 10.50 3.01
CA GLN A 493 3.62 11.44 3.93
C GLN A 493 2.29 12.00 3.44
N ASN A 494 1.54 12.59 4.39
CA ASN A 494 0.29 13.31 4.13
C ASN A 494 -0.75 12.46 3.37
N GLY A 495 -0.75 11.14 3.59
CA GLY A 495 -1.79 10.26 3.08
C GLY A 495 -3.07 10.39 3.88
N ALA A 496 -4.23 10.30 3.21
CA ALA A 496 -5.54 10.24 3.84
C ALA A 496 -6.44 9.23 3.13
N MET A 497 -6.94 8.22 3.85
CA MET A 497 -7.82 7.18 3.29
C MET A 497 -8.54 6.38 4.39
N GLY A 498 -9.42 5.46 4.01
CA GLY A 498 -10.09 4.55 4.93
C GLY A 498 -9.12 3.64 5.68
N SER A 499 -8.16 3.04 4.96
CA SER A 499 -7.12 2.15 5.52
C SER A 499 -5.82 2.29 4.74
N GLY A 500 -4.67 2.18 5.42
CA GLY A 500 -3.35 2.27 4.82
C GLY A 500 -3.12 3.60 4.12
N ALA A 501 -3.28 4.71 4.82
CA ALA A 501 -3.16 6.04 4.23
C ALA A 501 -1.75 6.32 3.67
N GLY A 502 -0.69 5.88 4.37
CA GLY A 502 0.68 5.92 3.85
C GLY A 502 0.90 4.83 2.80
N ALA A 503 0.63 3.57 3.14
CA ALA A 503 0.78 2.44 2.21
C ALA A 503 -0.29 1.35 2.46
N TYR A 504 -0.86 0.84 1.37
CA TYR A 504 -1.72 -0.34 1.36
C TYR A 504 -0.98 -1.45 0.60
N LEU A 505 -0.68 -2.55 1.29
CA LEU A 505 0.15 -3.63 0.78
C LEU A 505 -0.61 -4.96 0.85
N ASN A 506 -0.49 -5.78 -0.18
CA ASN A 506 -1.05 -7.12 -0.22
C ASN A 506 0.03 -8.18 0.04
N ASN A 507 0.89 -8.47 -0.93
CA ASN A 507 1.93 -9.49 -0.82
C ASN A 507 3.14 -9.19 -1.71
N TYR A 508 4.24 -9.90 -1.49
CA TYR A 508 5.47 -9.85 -2.29
C TYR A 508 6.04 -8.43 -2.48
N VAL A 509 5.95 -7.59 -1.45
CA VAL A 509 6.47 -6.22 -1.44
C VAL A 509 7.54 -6.06 -0.38
N THR A 510 8.62 -5.41 -0.73
CA THR A 510 9.65 -4.96 0.19
C THR A 510 9.69 -3.43 0.22
N LEU A 511 9.45 -2.85 1.41
CA LEU A 511 9.76 -1.46 1.71
C LEU A 511 11.06 -1.41 2.51
N SER A 512 12.06 -0.68 2.01
CA SER A 512 13.37 -0.54 2.67
C SER A 512 13.73 0.92 2.86
N ASN A 513 14.38 1.23 3.98
CA ASN A 513 14.90 2.57 4.26
C ASN A 513 13.84 3.68 4.06
N CYS A 514 12.57 3.39 4.39
CA CYS A 514 11.45 4.29 4.19
C CYS A 514 11.04 4.99 5.51
N ILE A 515 10.63 6.25 5.38
CA ILE A 515 9.97 7.01 6.44
C ILE A 515 8.49 7.13 6.08
N ILE A 516 7.60 6.64 6.95
CA ILE A 516 6.15 6.65 6.73
C ILE A 516 5.54 7.48 7.85
N THR A 517 5.17 8.73 7.52
CA THR A 517 4.86 9.73 8.55
C THR A 517 3.70 10.65 8.18
N ASN A 518 3.01 11.18 9.20
CA ASN A 518 1.89 12.12 9.04
C ASN A 518 0.77 11.60 8.12
N ASN A 519 0.48 10.29 8.17
CA ASN A 519 -0.61 9.69 7.41
C ASN A 519 -1.81 9.44 8.33
N HIS A 520 -3.01 9.70 7.81
CA HIS A 520 -4.27 9.55 8.55
C HIS A 520 -5.21 8.56 7.90
N ALA A 521 -5.52 7.45 8.57
CA ALA A 521 -6.55 6.51 8.13
C ALA A 521 -7.78 6.57 9.07
N THR A 522 -8.98 6.51 8.50
CA THR A 522 -10.19 6.55 9.33
C THR A 522 -10.48 5.21 10.02
N MET A 523 -9.96 4.09 9.50
CA MET A 523 -10.19 2.74 10.03
C MET A 523 -8.92 2.05 10.49
N TYR A 524 -8.05 1.61 9.57
CA TYR A 524 -6.93 0.72 9.89
C TYR A 524 -5.61 1.22 9.32
N GLY A 525 -4.53 1.09 10.11
CA GLY A 525 -3.16 1.33 9.65
C GLY A 525 -2.96 2.73 9.09
N GLY A 526 -2.76 3.74 9.95
CA GLY A 526 -2.52 5.11 9.50
C GLY A 526 -1.34 5.20 8.55
N GLY A 527 -0.20 4.65 8.97
CA GLY A 527 0.99 4.52 8.12
C GLY A 527 0.87 3.39 7.12
N VAL A 528 0.68 2.15 7.59
CA VAL A 528 0.69 0.95 6.74
C VAL A 528 -0.49 0.03 7.06
N TYR A 529 -1.14 -0.46 6.04
CA TYR A 529 -2.12 -1.55 6.14
C TYR A 529 -1.71 -2.70 5.24
N ILE A 530 -1.58 -3.89 5.81
CA ILE A 530 -1.19 -5.10 5.10
C ILE A 530 -2.37 -6.06 5.06
N ASN A 531 -2.85 -6.39 3.85
CA ASN A 531 -4.03 -7.22 3.63
C ASN A 531 -3.87 -8.05 2.36
N SER A 532 -3.93 -9.37 2.46
CA SER A 532 -3.93 -10.27 1.30
C SER A 532 -5.10 -11.23 1.38
N THR A 533 -5.64 -11.59 0.25
CA THR A 533 -6.68 -12.62 0.10
C THR A 533 -6.08 -14.02 -0.06
N GLY A 534 -4.79 -14.14 -0.37
CA GLY A 534 -4.08 -15.38 -0.71
C GLY A 534 -3.41 -16.15 0.45
N GLY A 535 -3.49 -15.68 1.68
CA GLY A 535 -3.12 -16.45 2.89
C GLY A 535 -1.62 -16.60 3.22
N LEU A 536 -0.69 -16.12 2.41
CA LEU A 536 0.75 -16.08 2.73
C LEU A 536 1.32 -14.69 2.46
N SER A 537 1.64 -13.96 3.53
CA SER A 537 2.37 -12.71 3.40
C SER A 537 3.84 -12.96 3.06
N ARG A 538 4.33 -12.26 2.05
CA ARG A 538 5.76 -12.01 1.85
C ARG A 538 6.00 -10.51 1.75
N VAL A 539 5.38 -9.77 2.66
CA VAL A 539 5.66 -8.36 2.85
C VAL A 539 6.83 -8.23 3.83
N THR A 540 7.80 -7.42 3.46
CA THR A 540 8.97 -7.12 4.29
C THR A 540 9.12 -5.62 4.45
N LEU A 541 9.24 -5.16 5.69
CA LEU A 541 9.66 -3.81 6.01
C LEU A 541 11.04 -3.87 6.67
N SER A 542 12.03 -3.19 6.10
CA SER A 542 13.39 -3.18 6.64
C SER A 542 13.95 -1.76 6.74
N ASN A 543 14.59 -1.45 7.87
CA ASN A 543 15.14 -0.12 8.16
C ASN A 543 14.11 1.00 8.00
N CYS A 544 12.83 0.74 8.31
CA CYS A 544 11.76 1.72 8.15
C CYS A 544 11.44 2.44 9.45
N THR A 545 11.12 3.73 9.33
CA THR A 545 10.54 4.53 10.42
C THR A 545 9.07 4.79 10.13
N ILE A 546 8.19 4.34 11.02
CA ILE A 546 6.73 4.53 10.93
C ILE A 546 6.33 5.40 12.12
N SER A 547 6.12 6.71 11.86
CA SER A 547 5.91 7.67 12.95
C SER A 547 4.83 8.70 12.65
N ASP A 548 4.24 9.25 13.72
CA ASP A 548 3.29 10.36 13.61
C ASP A 548 2.07 10.05 12.74
N ASN A 549 1.72 8.76 12.60
CA ASN A 549 0.54 8.34 11.86
C ASN A 549 -0.64 8.13 12.81
N SER A 550 -1.84 8.26 12.26
CA SER A 550 -3.06 8.10 13.06
C SER A 550 -4.15 7.28 12.37
N SER A 551 -4.90 6.51 13.19
CA SER A 551 -6.06 5.75 12.71
C SER A 551 -7.04 5.40 13.83
N SER A 552 -8.11 4.67 13.51
CA SER A 552 -8.94 4.06 14.55
C SER A 552 -8.22 2.87 15.21
N MET A 553 -7.59 1.99 14.43
CA MET A 553 -6.86 0.82 14.91
C MET A 553 -5.51 0.68 14.17
N GLY A 554 -4.41 0.47 14.92
CA GLY A 554 -3.06 0.42 14.38
C GLY A 554 -2.62 1.78 13.84
N GLY A 555 -2.43 2.77 14.73
CA GLY A 555 -2.02 4.14 14.33
C GLY A 555 -0.85 4.13 13.36
N GLY A 556 0.21 3.40 13.70
CA GLY A 556 1.34 3.16 12.81
C GLY A 556 1.03 2.16 11.72
N LEU A 557 0.66 0.93 12.10
CA LEU A 557 0.39 -0.13 11.14
C LEU A 557 -0.68 -1.11 11.61
N CYS A 558 -1.35 -1.72 10.64
CA CYS A 558 -2.25 -2.84 10.85
C CYS A 558 -1.85 -3.99 9.91
N ASP A 559 -1.57 -5.17 10.51
CA ASP A 559 -1.16 -6.36 9.77
C ASP A 559 -2.21 -7.47 9.91
N ARG A 560 -2.70 -8.00 8.78
CA ARG A 560 -3.69 -9.07 8.74
C ARG A 560 -3.12 -10.44 8.41
N ILE A 561 -1.90 -10.52 7.92
CA ILE A 561 -1.38 -11.73 7.29
C ILE A 561 -0.01 -12.19 7.81
N GLY A 562 0.71 -11.32 8.53
CA GLY A 562 2.01 -11.65 9.12
C GLY A 562 3.20 -11.28 8.22
N ALA A 563 3.63 -10.03 8.29
CA ALA A 563 4.81 -9.53 7.60
C ALA A 563 6.10 -9.75 8.43
N THR A 564 7.24 -9.50 7.79
CA THR A 564 8.54 -9.46 8.46
C THR A 564 9.00 -8.01 8.64
N TYR A 565 9.27 -7.65 9.87
CA TYR A 565 9.77 -6.33 10.26
C TYR A 565 11.21 -6.47 10.79
N THR A 566 12.16 -5.79 10.17
CA THR A 566 13.56 -5.83 10.57
C THR A 566 14.12 -4.43 10.68
N ASN A 567 14.75 -4.11 11.81
CA ASN A 567 15.32 -2.78 12.07
C ASN A 567 14.32 -1.64 11.89
N CYS A 568 13.08 -1.82 12.33
CA CYS A 568 12.04 -0.81 12.18
C CYS A 568 11.82 -0.02 13.48
N ARG A 569 11.54 1.29 13.32
CA ARG A 569 11.11 2.19 14.38
C ARG A 569 9.64 2.53 14.19
N ILE A 570 8.79 2.16 15.15
CA ILE A 570 7.34 2.40 15.13
C ILE A 570 7.02 3.27 16.34
N SER A 571 6.98 4.58 16.12
CA SER A 571 7.02 5.55 17.24
C SER A 571 6.02 6.69 17.04
N ASN A 572 5.49 7.21 18.17
CA ASN A 572 4.61 8.39 18.19
C ASN A 572 3.34 8.26 17.34
N ASN A 573 2.88 7.03 17.09
CA ASN A 573 1.65 6.79 16.34
C ASN A 573 0.45 6.78 17.30
N THR A 574 -0.71 7.18 16.81
CA THR A 574 -1.94 7.30 17.63
C THR A 574 -3.07 6.48 17.05
N ALA A 575 -3.69 5.64 17.88
CA ALA A 575 -4.94 4.99 17.53
C ALA A 575 -6.09 5.46 18.45
N ASN A 576 -7.25 5.72 17.86
CA ASN A 576 -8.41 6.15 18.66
C ASN A 576 -8.94 5.02 19.55
N THR A 577 -8.72 3.75 19.14
CA THR A 577 -9.24 2.60 19.89
C THR A 577 -8.12 1.63 20.30
N LYS A 578 -7.48 0.92 19.36
CA LYS A 578 -6.60 -0.20 19.66
C LYS A 578 -5.27 -0.14 18.92
N GLY A 579 -4.18 -0.45 19.64
CA GLY A 579 -2.85 -0.57 19.06
C GLY A 579 -2.33 0.74 18.51
N GLY A 580 -1.85 1.64 19.38
CA GLY A 580 -1.30 2.93 18.96
C GLY A 580 -0.21 2.79 17.90
N GLY A 581 0.76 1.92 18.14
CA GLY A 581 1.77 1.54 17.14
C GLY A 581 1.23 0.52 16.15
N ILE A 582 0.75 -0.63 16.65
CA ILE A 582 0.49 -1.82 15.85
C ILE A 582 -0.85 -2.46 16.23
N TYR A 583 -1.61 -2.87 15.23
CA TYR A 583 -2.76 -3.76 15.38
C TYR A 583 -2.56 -5.03 14.55
N LEU A 584 -2.60 -6.22 15.19
CA LEU A 584 -2.49 -7.52 14.53
C LEU A 584 -3.85 -8.23 14.52
N TYR A 585 -4.26 -8.74 13.36
CA TYR A 585 -5.42 -9.60 13.22
C TYR A 585 -5.11 -11.05 13.63
N ASN A 586 -6.16 -11.86 13.87
CA ASN A 586 -6.06 -13.27 14.33
C ASN A 586 -5.24 -14.16 13.39
N SER A 587 -5.25 -13.88 12.08
CA SER A 587 -4.51 -14.64 11.08
C SER A 587 -3.06 -14.19 10.91
N ALA A 588 -2.66 -13.08 11.54
CA ALA A 588 -1.32 -12.55 11.42
C ALA A 588 -0.33 -13.35 12.24
N GLU A 589 0.78 -13.72 11.64
CA GLU A 589 1.94 -14.34 12.33
C GLU A 589 3.23 -13.58 11.99
N PRO A 590 3.33 -12.26 12.30
CA PRO A 590 4.51 -11.49 11.96
C PRO A 590 5.73 -11.85 12.79
N THR A 591 6.90 -11.51 12.22
CA THR A 591 8.17 -11.56 12.93
C THR A 591 8.77 -10.17 13.03
N PHE A 592 9.09 -9.76 14.26
CA PHE A 592 9.79 -8.50 14.55
C PHE A 592 11.23 -8.80 14.95
N LYS A 593 12.19 -8.16 14.30
CA LYS A 593 13.63 -8.29 14.60
C LYS A 593 14.26 -6.92 14.76
N ASN A 594 14.94 -6.68 15.86
CA ASN A 594 15.62 -5.42 16.13
C ASN A 594 14.69 -4.21 15.97
N CYS A 595 13.48 -4.27 16.49
CA CYS A 595 12.51 -3.20 16.32
C CYS A 595 12.36 -2.39 17.61
N LEU A 596 12.14 -1.08 17.44
CA LEU A 596 11.74 -0.16 18.49
C LEU A 596 10.24 0.15 18.33
N ILE A 597 9.44 -0.09 19.37
CA ILE A 597 8.03 0.28 19.44
C ILE A 597 7.88 1.23 20.64
N SER A 598 7.83 2.54 20.35
CA SER A 598 7.95 3.52 21.44
C SER A 598 6.98 4.70 21.32
N ASN A 599 6.56 5.23 22.45
CA ASN A 599 5.78 6.46 22.54
C ASN A 599 4.46 6.46 21.75
N ASN A 600 3.94 5.28 21.37
CA ASN A 600 2.66 5.16 20.70
C ASN A 600 1.51 5.28 21.71
N THR A 601 0.38 5.81 21.26
CA THR A 601 -0.78 6.11 22.14
C THR A 601 -2.06 5.48 21.59
N ALA A 602 -2.87 4.87 22.47
CA ALA A 602 -4.19 4.35 22.14
C ALA A 602 -5.13 4.38 23.36
N ASN A 603 -6.41 4.04 23.16
CA ASN A 603 -7.25 3.71 24.31
C ASN A 603 -6.89 2.33 24.87
N GLU A 604 -6.76 1.32 24.02
CA GLU A 604 -6.31 -0.02 24.41
C GLU A 604 -4.99 -0.36 23.68
N ALA A 605 -3.99 -0.80 24.41
CA ALA A 605 -2.67 -1.18 23.93
C ALA A 605 -1.93 -0.06 23.18
N GLY A 606 -1.21 0.76 23.94
CA GLY A 606 -0.45 1.87 23.36
C GLY A 606 0.59 1.40 22.33
N GLY A 607 1.36 0.36 22.65
CA GLY A 607 2.36 -0.21 21.73
C GLY A 607 1.74 -1.10 20.67
N MET A 608 1.19 -2.25 21.08
CA MET A 608 0.65 -3.26 20.16
C MET A 608 -0.61 -3.93 20.73
N TYR A 609 -1.65 -4.02 19.92
CA TYR A 609 -2.81 -4.88 20.17
C TYR A 609 -2.70 -6.12 19.28
N ALA A 610 -2.38 -7.27 19.87
CA ALA A 610 -2.15 -8.52 19.14
C ALA A 610 -3.34 -9.49 19.33
N ARG A 611 -4.10 -9.71 18.26
CA ARG A 611 -5.08 -10.80 18.18
C ARG A 611 -4.46 -12.06 17.58
N GLY A 612 -3.44 -11.92 16.74
CA GLY A 612 -2.68 -13.00 16.14
C GLY A 612 -1.42 -13.33 16.93
N LYS A 613 -0.76 -14.41 16.53
CA LYS A 613 0.52 -14.84 17.09
C LYS A 613 1.66 -14.06 16.44
N PHE A 614 2.70 -13.77 17.21
CA PHE A 614 3.92 -13.15 16.68
C PHE A 614 5.17 -13.67 17.41
N THR A 615 6.31 -13.37 16.81
CA THR A 615 7.62 -13.59 17.43
C THR A 615 8.44 -12.31 17.38
N ALA A 616 8.99 -11.90 18.53
CA ALA A 616 9.84 -10.73 18.66
C ALA A 616 11.25 -11.13 19.11
N TYR A 617 12.26 -10.65 18.40
CA TYR A 617 13.67 -10.85 18.70
C TYR A 617 14.36 -9.50 18.87
N ASN A 618 15.06 -9.31 19.99
CA ASN A 618 15.81 -8.09 20.24
C ASN A 618 14.99 -6.81 19.95
N CYS A 619 13.83 -6.69 20.57
CA CYS A 619 12.94 -5.53 20.40
C CYS A 619 12.83 -4.75 21.71
N ASP A 620 12.72 -3.41 21.56
CA ASP A 620 12.40 -2.51 22.65
C ASP A 620 10.95 -2.04 22.54
N ILE A 621 10.14 -2.34 23.54
CA ILE A 621 8.75 -1.90 23.67
C ILE A 621 8.67 -0.96 24.85
N VAL A 622 8.77 0.34 24.58
CA VAL A 622 9.07 1.32 25.62
C VAL A 622 8.21 2.58 25.53
N ARG A 623 7.80 3.10 26.70
CA ARG A 623 7.09 4.38 26.84
C ARG A 623 5.81 4.53 26.02
N ASN A 624 5.14 3.43 25.70
CA ASN A 624 3.82 3.47 25.06
C ASN A 624 2.73 3.77 26.09
N LEU A 625 1.67 4.45 25.66
CA LEU A 625 0.59 4.94 26.51
C LEU A 625 -0.76 4.35 26.10
N ALA A 626 -1.48 3.77 27.05
CA ALA A 626 -2.90 3.45 26.90
C ALA A 626 -3.76 4.24 27.91
N ASN A 627 -4.95 4.64 27.49
CA ASN A 627 -5.89 5.33 28.36
C ASN A 627 -6.69 4.35 29.24
N GLU A 628 -6.94 3.12 28.77
CA GLU A 628 -7.83 2.15 29.40
C GLU A 628 -7.17 0.85 29.85
N SER A 629 -6.41 0.21 28.98
CA SER A 629 -5.80 -1.09 29.27
C SER A 629 -4.28 -1.08 29.05
N ILE A 630 -3.67 -2.19 28.70
CA ILE A 630 -2.22 -2.39 28.65
C ILE A 630 -1.47 -1.28 27.87
N GLY A 631 -0.47 -0.64 28.51
CA GLY A 631 0.35 0.39 27.87
C GLY A 631 1.28 -0.15 26.79
N GLY A 632 1.94 -1.29 27.03
CA GLY A 632 2.87 -1.93 26.09
C GLY A 632 2.15 -2.80 25.08
N ILE A 633 2.02 -4.09 25.35
CA ILE A 633 1.44 -5.08 24.42
C ILE A 633 0.28 -5.81 25.09
N TYR A 634 -0.88 -5.77 24.46
CA TYR A 634 -2.01 -6.62 24.76
C TYR A 634 -2.01 -7.87 23.87
N ASN A 635 -2.01 -9.07 24.48
CA ASN A 635 -2.00 -10.37 23.81
C ASN A 635 -3.36 -11.04 23.98
N GLU A 636 -4.21 -11.02 22.95
CA GLU A 636 -5.51 -11.71 22.97
C GLU A 636 -5.29 -13.24 22.86
N GLU A 637 -4.36 -13.64 21.99
CA GLU A 637 -3.90 -15.02 21.85
C GLU A 637 -2.74 -15.31 22.82
N ARG A 638 -2.72 -16.52 23.38
CA ARG A 638 -1.63 -16.99 24.23
C ARG A 638 -0.50 -17.55 23.38
N HIS A 639 0.75 -17.53 23.91
CA HIS A 639 1.95 -18.09 23.29
C HIS A 639 2.63 -17.23 22.23
N ASN A 640 2.55 -15.91 22.35
CA ASN A 640 3.48 -15.03 21.67
C ASN A 640 4.89 -15.21 22.22
N LYS A 641 5.92 -15.06 21.38
CA LYS A 641 7.29 -15.37 21.74
C LYS A 641 8.16 -14.12 21.76
N TYR A 642 8.83 -13.92 22.86
CA TYR A 642 9.76 -12.82 23.06
C TYR A 642 11.15 -13.36 23.39
N TYR A 643 12.14 -12.95 22.62
CA TYR A 643 13.55 -13.30 22.81
C TYR A 643 14.39 -12.03 22.89
N ASN A 644 15.15 -11.85 23.96
CA ASN A 644 16.02 -10.70 24.16
C ASN A 644 15.29 -9.36 24.06
N CYS A 645 14.07 -9.23 24.55
CA CYS A 645 13.28 -8.00 24.46
C CYS A 645 13.31 -7.18 25.74
N ILE A 646 13.23 -5.85 25.61
CA ILE A 646 13.03 -4.91 26.71
C ILE A 646 11.59 -4.42 26.69
N LEU A 647 10.85 -4.56 27.80
CA LEU A 647 9.53 -3.98 28.00
C LEU A 647 9.60 -3.04 29.22
N TRP A 648 9.60 -1.72 28.97
CA TRP A 648 9.84 -0.76 30.04
C TRP A 648 9.14 0.58 29.87
N GLY A 649 8.65 1.14 30.96
CA GLY A 649 8.08 2.49 31.01
C GLY A 649 6.74 2.62 30.27
N ASN A 650 6.10 1.53 29.84
CA ASN A 650 4.77 1.57 29.27
C ASN A 650 3.72 1.80 30.36
N VAL A 651 2.70 2.59 30.07
CA VAL A 651 1.73 3.07 31.06
C VAL A 651 0.30 2.88 30.54
N ALA A 652 -0.57 2.42 31.42
CA ALA A 652 -2.02 2.43 31.24
C ALA A 652 -2.70 3.04 32.46
N ASN A 653 -3.66 3.93 32.26
CA ASN A 653 -4.37 4.60 33.37
C ASN A 653 -3.41 5.25 34.39
N GLY A 654 -2.27 5.77 33.95
CA GLY A 654 -1.26 6.35 34.79
C GLY A 654 -0.45 5.35 35.64
N GLN A 655 -0.61 4.04 35.41
CA GLN A 655 0.11 2.99 36.10
C GLN A 655 1.03 2.22 35.14
N PRO A 656 2.18 1.71 35.61
CA PRO A 656 3.06 0.86 34.80
C PRO A 656 2.28 -0.37 34.27
N SER A 657 2.39 -0.62 32.96
CA SER A 657 1.64 -1.66 32.28
C SER A 657 2.36 -2.15 31.04
N GLN A 658 3.22 -3.19 31.20
CA GLN A 658 4.11 -3.63 30.11
C GLN A 658 3.40 -4.60 29.17
N THR A 659 2.71 -5.57 29.72
CA THR A 659 2.05 -6.65 28.98
C THR A 659 0.99 -7.31 29.88
N ASP A 660 0.12 -8.14 29.31
CA ASP A 660 -0.88 -8.94 30.04
C ASP A 660 -0.29 -10.23 30.67
N GLY A 661 0.99 -10.50 30.46
CA GLY A 661 1.72 -11.56 31.16
C GLY A 661 1.53 -13.00 30.63
N ILE A 662 0.79 -13.20 29.55
CA ILE A 662 0.49 -14.57 29.06
C ILE A 662 1.19 -14.84 27.73
N SER A 663 2.51 -15.04 27.80
CA SER A 663 3.35 -15.31 26.62
C SER A 663 4.63 -16.03 27.01
N ASP A 664 5.39 -16.50 26.02
CA ASP A 664 6.65 -17.21 26.22
C ASP A 664 7.81 -16.19 26.17
N TYR A 665 8.42 -15.94 27.32
CA TYR A 665 9.55 -15.01 27.43
C TYR A 665 10.85 -15.75 27.69
N GLU A 666 11.90 -15.44 26.89
CA GLU A 666 13.25 -15.95 27.09
C GLU A 666 14.28 -14.81 27.01
N TYR A 667 15.12 -14.67 28.04
CA TYR A 667 16.16 -13.64 28.11
C TYR A 667 15.61 -12.23 27.91
N CYS A 668 14.50 -11.89 28.53
CA CYS A 668 13.85 -10.58 28.43
C CYS A 668 14.06 -9.77 29.71
N ALA A 669 14.07 -8.45 29.56
CA ALA A 669 14.11 -7.50 30.66
C ALA A 669 12.77 -6.75 30.72
N VAL A 670 11.99 -6.95 31.76
CA VAL A 670 10.60 -6.47 31.86
C VAL A 670 10.38 -5.73 33.18
N GLN A 671 9.85 -4.52 33.11
CA GLN A 671 9.50 -3.77 34.31
C GLN A 671 8.33 -4.46 35.07
N GLY A 672 8.57 -4.77 36.31
CA GLY A 672 7.63 -5.50 37.18
C GLY A 672 7.64 -7.04 36.96
N GLY A 673 8.60 -7.53 36.17
CA GLY A 673 8.81 -8.97 35.90
C GLY A 673 7.70 -9.65 35.09
N VAL A 674 7.99 -10.84 34.59
CA VAL A 674 7.05 -11.79 33.97
C VAL A 674 7.57 -13.21 34.22
N GLU A 675 6.70 -14.23 34.08
CA GLU A 675 7.16 -15.62 34.08
C GLU A 675 7.91 -15.95 32.79
N GLY A 676 9.05 -16.66 32.87
CA GLY A 676 9.84 -17.05 31.69
C GLY A 676 11.24 -17.54 32.06
N THR A 677 12.07 -17.74 31.02
CA THR A 677 13.46 -18.19 31.19
C THR A 677 14.42 -17.03 31.19
N ALA A 678 15.29 -16.93 32.22
CA ALA A 678 16.31 -15.87 32.33
C ALA A 678 15.71 -14.45 32.21
N ILE A 679 14.68 -14.17 32.99
CA ILE A 679 14.00 -12.88 33.01
C ILE A 679 14.69 -11.94 33.99
N ILE A 680 14.85 -10.69 33.58
CA ILE A 680 15.33 -9.60 34.40
C ILE A 680 14.10 -8.74 34.78
N ASP A 681 13.83 -8.61 36.07
CA ASP A 681 12.83 -7.67 36.58
C ASP A 681 13.45 -6.27 36.66
N LEU A 682 12.86 -5.32 35.93
CA LEU A 682 13.35 -3.94 35.85
C LEU A 682 12.55 -3.03 36.78
N PRO A 683 13.21 -2.09 37.49
CA PRO A 683 12.52 -1.03 38.21
C PRO A 683 11.90 0.02 37.25
N ALA A 684 11.03 0.87 37.80
CA ALA A 684 10.40 1.95 37.06
C ALA A 684 11.41 3.05 36.64
N GLU A 685 12.44 3.22 37.43
CA GLU A 685 13.48 4.22 37.20
C GLU A 685 14.44 3.77 36.09
N ASN A 686 14.86 4.71 35.25
CA ASN A 686 15.85 4.44 34.19
C ASN A 686 17.27 4.29 34.75
N SER A 687 17.56 4.95 35.85
CA SER A 687 18.89 4.98 36.48
C SER A 687 18.81 5.27 37.97
N GLY A 688 19.78 4.78 38.73
CA GLY A 688 19.95 4.97 40.13
C GLY A 688 21.40 4.75 40.56
N THR A 689 21.67 4.81 41.88
CA THR A 689 23.02 4.64 42.44
C THR A 689 23.48 3.19 42.38
N GLU A 690 22.53 2.23 42.45
CA GLU A 690 22.80 0.81 42.37
C GLU A 690 22.98 0.38 40.89
N PRO A 691 24.08 -0.22 40.54
CA PRO A 691 24.33 -0.74 39.21
C PRO A 691 23.76 -2.16 39.06
N GLY A 692 23.65 -2.59 37.80
CA GLY A 692 23.13 -3.91 37.51
C GLY A 692 21.65 -4.11 37.86
N VAL A 693 20.90 -3.03 38.08
CA VAL A 693 19.47 -3.05 38.42
C VAL A 693 18.64 -2.32 37.37
N PHE A 694 19.20 -1.28 36.78
CA PHE A 694 18.47 -0.39 35.87
C PHE A 694 18.74 -0.67 34.39
N VAL A 695 17.71 -0.42 33.54
CA VAL A 695 17.85 -0.53 32.08
C VAL A 695 18.84 0.49 31.49
N ARG A 696 18.90 1.70 32.04
CA ARG A 696 19.86 2.76 31.70
C ARG A 696 19.92 3.11 30.21
N PHE A 697 18.80 3.51 29.64
CA PHE A 697 18.82 4.17 28.34
C PHE A 697 19.57 5.52 28.42
N LYS A 698 20.26 5.90 27.34
CA LYS A 698 21.03 7.16 27.30
C LYS A 698 20.16 8.39 27.53
N GLN A 699 19.05 8.49 26.83
CA GLN A 699 18.09 9.59 26.94
C GLN A 699 16.68 9.11 26.58
N PRO A 700 15.98 8.44 27.50
CA PRO A 700 14.61 8.02 27.23
C PRO A 700 13.72 9.27 27.10
N SER A 701 12.57 9.15 26.40
CA SER A 701 11.56 10.20 26.37
C SER A 701 11.08 10.58 27.78
N SER A 702 10.55 11.78 27.94
CA SER A 702 10.17 12.34 29.26
C SER A 702 9.06 11.55 29.95
N GLY A 703 8.25 10.81 29.19
CA GLY A 703 7.17 9.97 29.71
C GLY A 703 6.58 9.07 28.64
N ALA A 704 5.63 8.23 29.02
CA ALA A 704 4.85 7.42 28.08
C ALA A 704 4.00 8.34 27.20
N GLY A 705 3.99 8.09 25.89
CA GLY A 705 3.29 8.91 24.90
C GLY A 705 3.87 10.31 24.66
N ALA A 706 5.04 10.62 25.26
CA ALA A 706 5.71 11.90 25.03
C ALA A 706 6.48 11.88 23.70
N ASP A 707 6.82 13.08 23.19
CA ASP A 707 7.59 13.22 21.96
C ASP A 707 8.88 12.37 21.98
N TYR A 708 9.07 11.55 20.95
CA TYR A 708 10.19 10.63 20.81
C TYR A 708 11.41 11.24 20.09
N HIS A 709 11.25 12.34 19.36
CA HIS A 709 12.30 12.90 18.48
C HIS A 709 13.59 13.22 19.19
N THR A 710 13.55 13.47 20.50
CA THR A 710 14.73 13.74 21.33
C THR A 710 15.22 12.52 22.12
N ALA A 711 14.53 11.37 22.01
CA ALA A 711 14.86 10.17 22.76
C ALA A 711 16.06 9.42 22.14
N ASN A 712 16.94 8.94 23.01
CA ASN A 712 18.02 8.01 22.67
C ASN A 712 17.90 6.75 23.54
N TRP A 713 17.58 5.64 22.89
CA TRP A 713 17.33 4.36 23.53
C TRP A 713 18.55 3.44 23.57
N ASP A 714 19.73 3.91 23.16
CA ASP A 714 20.97 3.16 23.36
C ASP A 714 21.19 2.89 24.84
N LEU A 715 21.78 1.74 25.15
CA LEU A 715 22.14 1.39 26.51
C LEU A 715 23.40 2.15 26.96
N GLN A 716 23.36 2.67 28.18
CA GLN A 716 24.55 3.23 28.83
C GLN A 716 25.43 2.13 29.40
N PRO A 717 26.73 2.38 29.61
CA PRO A 717 27.56 1.55 30.51
C PRO A 717 26.87 1.40 31.87
N ARG A 718 26.89 0.20 32.44
CA ARG A 718 26.19 -0.23 33.67
C ARG A 718 24.72 -0.64 33.48
N SER A 719 24.19 -0.68 32.28
CA SER A 719 22.89 -1.31 32.06
C SER A 719 22.93 -2.79 32.39
N ILE A 720 21.91 -3.28 33.09
CA ILE A 720 21.74 -4.72 33.35
C ILE A 720 21.53 -5.54 32.07
N CYS A 721 21.09 -4.89 31.00
CA CYS A 721 20.78 -5.53 29.70
C CYS A 721 22.05 -5.83 28.87
N LEU A 722 23.25 -5.28 29.28
CA LEU A 722 24.49 -5.49 28.55
C LEU A 722 24.96 -6.95 28.65
N ASN A 723 25.26 -7.56 27.49
CA ASN A 723 25.72 -8.95 27.38
C ASN A 723 24.82 -10.00 28.09
N ALA A 724 23.54 -9.65 28.29
CA ALA A 724 22.58 -10.45 29.06
C ALA A 724 21.65 -11.30 28.17
N GLY A 725 21.70 -11.11 26.86
CA GLY A 725 20.81 -11.79 25.91
C GLY A 725 21.12 -13.29 25.76
N LYS A 726 20.29 -13.99 25.01
CA LYS A 726 20.40 -15.44 24.74
C LYS A 726 21.68 -15.74 23.98
N PRO A 727 22.46 -16.76 24.40
CA PRO A 727 23.75 -17.08 23.75
C PRO A 727 23.63 -17.49 22.27
N ASN A 728 22.48 -18.02 21.85
CA ASN A 728 22.25 -18.43 20.47
C ASN A 728 21.62 -17.29 19.66
N THR A 729 22.35 -16.82 18.67
CA THR A 729 21.97 -15.70 17.78
C THR A 729 21.40 -16.16 16.44
N THR A 730 21.08 -17.45 16.28
CA THR A 730 20.51 -17.98 15.03
C THR A 730 19.22 -17.21 14.65
N GLY A 731 19.23 -16.60 13.47
CA GLY A 731 18.10 -15.82 12.94
C GLY A 731 18.13 -14.34 13.29
N LEU A 732 19.10 -13.85 14.06
CA LEU A 732 19.39 -12.43 14.21
C LEU A 732 20.26 -11.94 13.04
N GLY A 733 20.06 -10.70 12.61
CA GLY A 733 20.93 -10.04 11.64
C GLY A 733 22.35 -9.82 12.19
N ASN A 734 23.25 -9.38 11.33
CA ASN A 734 24.62 -9.08 11.72
C ASN A 734 24.77 -7.71 12.43
N ALA A 735 23.75 -6.90 12.41
CA ALA A 735 23.76 -5.55 13.00
C ALA A 735 22.52 -5.31 13.89
N ASP A 736 22.67 -4.38 14.81
CA ASP A 736 21.62 -3.83 15.65
C ASP A 736 20.78 -2.77 14.91
N LEU A 737 19.86 -2.10 15.63
CA LEU A 737 19.00 -1.06 15.07
C LEU A 737 19.76 0.22 14.64
N ASN A 738 20.96 0.45 15.15
CA ASN A 738 21.84 1.55 14.77
C ASN A 738 22.95 1.15 13.76
N GLY A 739 22.96 -0.12 13.30
CA GLY A 739 23.97 -0.64 12.39
C GLY A 739 25.26 -1.12 13.06
N ASN A 740 25.32 -1.14 14.40
CA ASN A 740 26.49 -1.71 15.10
C ASN A 740 26.51 -3.23 14.97
N PRO A 741 27.67 -3.88 14.99
CA PRO A 741 27.78 -5.34 14.98
C PRO A 741 26.97 -5.97 16.13
N ARG A 742 26.14 -6.97 15.82
CA ARG A 742 25.23 -7.63 16.77
C ARG A 742 25.95 -8.34 17.93
N ILE A 743 27.19 -8.72 17.76
CA ILE A 743 27.98 -9.31 18.82
C ILE A 743 29.28 -8.51 18.95
N GLN A 744 29.42 -7.73 20.01
CA GLN A 744 30.59 -6.91 20.20
C GLN A 744 31.58 -7.53 21.23
N LYS A 745 31.06 -8.20 22.24
CA LYS A 745 31.88 -8.78 23.32
C LYS A 745 31.53 -10.25 23.69
N GLY A 746 31.16 -11.01 22.66
CA GLY A 746 30.94 -12.44 22.77
C GLY A 746 29.51 -12.88 23.08
N ARG A 747 28.61 -11.98 23.41
CA ARG A 747 27.20 -12.22 23.69
C ARG A 747 26.35 -11.04 23.25
N VAL A 748 25.11 -11.31 22.79
CA VAL A 748 24.14 -10.26 22.45
C VAL A 748 23.60 -9.56 23.69
N GLU A 749 23.18 -8.35 23.54
CA GLU A 749 22.46 -7.61 24.57
C GLU A 749 20.97 -7.92 24.54
N ILE A 750 20.28 -7.62 25.62
CA ILE A 750 18.81 -7.60 25.61
C ILE A 750 18.39 -6.25 25.03
N GLY A 751 17.50 -6.27 24.03
CA GLY A 751 16.98 -5.10 23.36
C GLY A 751 17.43 -4.94 21.92
N ALA A 752 17.02 -3.82 21.31
CA ALA A 752 17.23 -3.52 19.90
C ALA A 752 18.63 -2.96 19.58
N TYR A 753 19.34 -2.52 20.59
CA TYR A 753 20.63 -1.82 20.47
C TYR A 753 21.77 -2.59 21.08
N GLU A 754 22.92 -2.58 20.43
CA GLU A 754 24.17 -3.12 20.94
C GLU A 754 25.07 -1.99 21.41
N SER A 755 25.75 -2.19 22.54
CA SER A 755 26.72 -1.26 23.06
C SER A 755 28.11 -1.90 23.06
N CYS A 756 29.12 -1.12 22.79
CA CYS A 756 30.48 -1.58 22.96
C CYS A 756 30.92 -1.62 24.42
N ALA A 757 30.14 -1.07 25.35
CA ALA A 757 30.41 -1.13 26.78
C ALA A 757 30.20 -2.55 27.33
N SER A 758 30.92 -2.90 28.37
CA SER A 758 30.67 -4.13 29.12
C SER A 758 30.43 -3.82 30.58
N LEU A 759 29.54 -4.58 31.21
CA LEU A 759 29.34 -4.56 32.65
C LEU A 759 29.76 -5.94 33.19
N THR A 760 30.73 -5.93 34.13
CA THR A 760 31.10 -7.09 34.89
C THR A 760 30.69 -6.86 36.34
N LEU A 761 29.82 -7.69 36.88
CA LEU A 761 29.38 -7.61 38.26
C LEU A 761 30.21 -8.62 39.08
N ILE A 762 30.75 -8.13 40.21
CA ILE A 762 31.43 -8.91 41.20
C ILE A 762 30.66 -8.76 42.51
N GLU A 763 30.31 -9.88 43.13
CA GLU A 763 29.73 -9.87 44.46
C GLU A 763 30.79 -10.46 45.39
N ASP A 764 31.07 -9.78 46.47
CA ASP A 764 32.00 -10.23 47.53
C ASP A 764 31.40 -9.88 48.89
N ALA A 765 31.73 -10.67 49.87
CA ALA A 765 31.26 -10.48 51.25
C ALA A 765 32.38 -10.72 52.24
N LEU A 766 32.63 -9.81 53.16
CA LEU A 766 33.73 -9.82 54.13
C LEU A 766 33.20 -9.65 55.53
N TYR A 767 33.96 -10.12 56.51
CA TYR A 767 33.74 -9.77 57.90
C TYR A 767 34.18 -8.35 58.16
N GLU A 768 33.57 -7.67 59.13
CA GLU A 768 33.87 -6.29 59.50
C GLU A 768 35.38 -6.08 59.84
N SER A 769 36.06 -7.12 60.33
CA SER A 769 37.51 -7.14 60.58
C SER A 769 38.38 -7.11 59.33
N ASP A 770 37.87 -7.41 58.19
CA ASP A 770 38.64 -7.59 56.95
C ASP A 770 38.67 -6.34 56.09
N PHE A 771 38.04 -5.25 56.55
CA PHE A 771 38.20 -3.96 55.94
C PHE A 771 39.54 -3.32 56.26
N PRO A 772 40.14 -2.53 55.30
CA PRO A 772 39.59 -2.10 54.02
C PRO A 772 39.79 -3.14 52.92
N TYR A 773 38.70 -3.32 52.11
CA TYR A 773 38.77 -4.10 50.86
C TYR A 773 39.42 -3.25 49.76
N TRP A 774 40.32 -3.81 48.98
CA TRP A 774 40.96 -3.09 47.90
C TRP A 774 40.30 -3.39 46.57
N PHE A 775 39.56 -2.39 46.04
CA PHE A 775 38.95 -2.47 44.74
C PHE A 775 39.71 -1.56 43.75
N PHE A 776 40.44 -2.17 42.87
CA PHE A 776 41.44 -1.52 42.02
C PHE A 776 42.46 -0.71 42.89
N SER A 777 42.71 0.42 42.89
CA SER A 777 43.62 1.20 43.73
C SER A 777 42.93 1.97 44.87
N ARG A 778 41.64 1.63 45.13
CA ARG A 778 40.84 2.35 46.15
C ARG A 778 40.55 1.43 47.32
N PRO A 779 40.88 1.83 48.54
CA PRO A 779 40.44 1.11 49.74
C PRO A 779 38.98 1.45 50.03
N LEU A 780 38.18 0.41 50.18
CA LEU A 780 36.79 0.47 50.60
C LEU A 780 36.71 0.14 52.07
N THR A 781 36.11 1.02 52.85
CA THR A 781 36.03 0.92 54.32
C THR A 781 34.66 0.53 54.83
N GLU A 782 33.66 0.45 53.95
CA GLU A 782 32.27 0.15 54.29
C GLU A 782 31.69 -0.81 53.24
N PRO A 783 30.66 -1.59 53.61
CA PRO A 783 29.91 -2.38 52.65
C PRO A 783 29.16 -1.44 51.73
N GLY A 784 28.84 -1.92 50.53
CA GLY A 784 28.10 -1.13 49.55
C GLY A 784 28.45 -1.48 48.15
N TYR A 785 27.93 -0.72 47.25
CA TYR A 785 28.20 -0.93 45.83
C TYR A 785 29.22 0.08 45.31
N TYR A 786 30.23 -0.44 44.62
CA TYR A 786 31.36 0.30 44.11
C TYR A 786 31.53 0.07 42.62
N THR A 787 31.97 1.08 41.86
CA THR A 787 32.23 0.91 40.45
C THR A 787 33.56 1.46 40.03
N GLN A 788 34.20 0.81 39.06
CA GLN A 788 35.35 1.24 38.33
C GLN A 788 35.06 1.27 36.84
N VAL A 789 35.21 2.44 36.23
CA VAL A 789 35.18 2.58 34.77
C VAL A 789 36.59 2.34 34.25
N LEU A 790 36.74 1.41 33.33
CA LEU A 790 37.97 1.17 32.58
C LEU A 790 37.75 1.75 31.19
N SER A 791 38.29 2.97 30.97
CA SER A 791 38.18 3.63 29.66
C SER A 791 39.07 2.93 28.65
N GLY A 792 38.44 2.37 27.60
CA GLY A 792 39.09 1.79 26.43
C GLY A 792 39.23 2.81 25.30
N HIS A 793 40.10 2.52 24.31
CA HIS A 793 40.33 3.42 23.18
C HIS A 793 39.06 3.68 22.36
N ASP A 794 38.16 2.68 22.30
CA ASP A 794 36.90 2.74 21.53
C ASP A 794 35.65 2.46 22.39
N CYS A 795 35.79 1.94 23.61
CA CYS A 795 34.67 1.52 24.46
C CYS A 795 35.02 1.46 25.92
N ASP A 796 34.15 1.99 26.77
CA ASP A 796 34.30 1.88 28.23
C ASP A 796 33.79 0.54 28.74
N SER A 797 34.48 -0.08 29.65
CA SER A 797 34.06 -1.23 30.45
C SER A 797 33.82 -0.81 31.89
N VAL A 798 32.80 -1.34 32.50
CA VAL A 798 32.48 -1.05 33.89
C VAL A 798 32.56 -2.32 34.71
N ILE A 799 33.31 -2.30 35.78
CA ILE A 799 33.30 -3.36 36.81
C ILE A 799 32.52 -2.82 38.00
N GLY A 800 31.46 -3.50 38.34
CA GLY A 800 30.64 -3.26 39.53
C GLY A 800 30.95 -4.29 40.59
N LEU A 801 31.20 -3.83 41.84
CA LEU A 801 31.42 -4.67 43.01
C LEU A 801 30.30 -4.40 44.01
N THR A 802 29.53 -5.42 44.36
CA THR A 802 28.65 -5.43 45.52
C THR A 802 29.48 -6.04 46.67
N LEU A 803 29.71 -5.27 47.69
CA LEU A 803 30.48 -5.65 48.86
C LEU A 803 29.55 -5.70 50.07
N ASP A 804 29.32 -6.91 50.58
CA ASP A 804 28.45 -7.12 51.74
C ASP A 804 29.28 -7.39 53.02
N VAL A 805 28.70 -7.14 54.17
CA VAL A 805 29.26 -7.57 55.47
C VAL A 805 28.57 -8.85 55.90
N LEU A 806 29.41 -9.87 56.14
CA LEU A 806 28.97 -11.08 56.84
C LEU A 806 28.71 -10.71 58.30
N VAL A 807 27.46 -10.52 58.65
CA VAL A 807 27.04 -10.37 60.07
C VAL A 807 27.15 -11.76 60.69
N GLY A 808 28.23 -11.97 61.44
CA GLY A 808 28.35 -13.18 62.24
C GLY A 808 27.24 -13.24 63.29
N THR A 809 26.28 -14.12 63.15
CA THR A 809 25.58 -14.65 64.32
C THR A 809 26.57 -15.38 65.15
N ASP A 810 26.64 -15.12 66.45
CA ASP A 810 27.52 -15.78 67.42
C ASP A 810 27.62 -17.27 67.10
N GLU A 811 28.72 -17.68 66.55
CA GLU A 811 28.99 -19.04 66.25
C GLU A 811 29.85 -19.67 67.33
N THR A 812 29.33 -20.65 67.88
CA THR A 812 30.14 -21.78 68.30
C THR A 812 30.55 -22.55 67.05
N ALA A 813 31.44 -22.02 66.26
CA ALA A 813 32.13 -22.73 65.22
C ALA A 813 33.13 -23.67 65.90
N ASN A 814 32.89 -24.94 65.77
CA ASN A 814 33.88 -25.94 66.14
C ASN A 814 35.12 -25.77 65.25
N ALA A 815 36.22 -25.31 65.79
CA ALA A 815 37.45 -24.92 65.10
C ALA A 815 38.21 -26.02 64.43
N ASP A 816 37.66 -27.22 64.30
CA ASP A 816 38.42 -28.42 63.86
C ASP A 816 37.99 -29.07 62.56
N LEU A 817 37.04 -28.42 61.76
CA LEU A 817 36.63 -28.96 60.49
C LEU A 817 37.50 -28.40 59.37
N THR A 818 38.38 -29.18 58.82
CA THR A 818 39.16 -28.82 57.64
C THR A 818 38.75 -29.65 56.42
N VAL A 819 38.67 -28.97 55.23
CA VAL A 819 38.37 -29.61 53.96
C VAL A 819 39.61 -29.52 53.07
N TRP A 820 40.01 -30.63 52.47
CA TRP A 820 41.18 -30.66 51.59
C TRP A 820 41.06 -31.70 50.45
N PRO A 821 41.71 -31.47 49.31
CA PRO A 821 42.40 -30.25 48.96
C PRO A 821 41.40 -29.16 48.60
N ASN A 822 41.65 -27.90 48.91
CA ASN A 822 40.89 -26.72 48.51
C ASN A 822 41.88 -25.62 48.15
N PRO A 823 42.04 -25.21 46.87
CA PRO A 823 41.30 -25.67 45.69
C PRO A 823 41.44 -27.19 45.40
N THR A 824 40.41 -27.70 44.66
CA THR A 824 40.36 -29.13 44.31
C THR A 824 40.12 -29.36 42.83
N THR A 825 40.70 -30.45 42.33
CA THR A 825 40.38 -30.94 40.98
C THR A 825 39.29 -32.03 40.97
N GLY A 826 38.88 -32.53 42.16
CA GLY A 826 37.94 -33.66 42.18
C GLY A 826 37.38 -34.02 43.54
N ILE A 827 38.09 -34.90 44.29
CA ILE A 827 37.56 -35.39 45.56
C ILE A 827 37.96 -34.44 46.70
N LEU A 828 37.01 -34.10 47.56
CA LEU A 828 37.17 -33.33 48.77
C LEU A 828 37.07 -34.28 49.97
N HIS A 829 38.07 -34.25 50.86
CA HIS A 829 38.06 -34.91 52.12
C HIS A 829 37.73 -33.98 53.28
N ILE A 830 37.00 -34.46 54.24
CA ILE A 830 36.55 -33.69 55.40
C ILE A 830 37.18 -34.32 56.66
N ASN A 831 37.91 -33.48 57.44
CA ASN A 831 38.45 -33.99 58.71
C ASN A 831 37.35 -34.02 59.80
N THR A 832 36.73 -35.15 59.95
CA THR A 832 35.70 -35.37 60.96
C THR A 832 35.92 -36.71 61.67
N THR A 833 35.55 -36.76 62.94
CA THR A 833 35.63 -37.95 63.73
C THR A 833 34.45 -38.93 63.50
N ASP A 834 33.38 -38.48 62.92
CA ASP A 834 32.17 -39.23 62.56
C ASP A 834 31.71 -38.85 61.16
N PRO A 835 31.20 -39.79 60.38
CA PRO A 835 30.62 -39.51 59.09
C PRO A 835 29.47 -38.48 59.16
N CYS A 836 29.46 -37.54 58.18
CA CYS A 836 28.55 -36.36 58.12
C CYS A 836 27.69 -36.38 56.88
N ASP A 837 26.59 -35.66 56.95
CA ASP A 837 25.80 -35.28 55.74
C ASP A 837 26.47 -34.08 55.13
N ILE A 838 26.73 -34.13 53.82
CA ILE A 838 27.46 -33.13 53.06
C ILE A 838 26.56 -32.61 51.97
N GLU A 839 26.35 -31.29 51.92
CA GLU A 839 25.67 -30.64 50.80
C GLU A 839 26.65 -29.71 50.09
N VAL A 840 26.70 -29.79 48.75
CA VAL A 840 27.41 -28.83 47.91
C VAL A 840 26.37 -27.95 47.23
N ARG A 841 26.52 -26.64 47.38
CA ARG A 841 25.63 -25.65 46.79
C ARG A 841 26.41 -24.75 45.82
N ASN A 842 25.73 -24.27 44.79
CA ASN A 842 26.28 -23.22 43.95
C ASN A 842 26.21 -21.86 44.67
N VAL A 843 26.77 -20.83 44.05
CA VAL A 843 26.79 -19.46 44.60
C VAL A 843 25.37 -18.85 44.74
N LEU A 844 24.36 -19.42 44.10
CA LEU A 844 22.95 -19.05 44.24
C LEU A 844 22.23 -19.79 45.37
N GLY A 845 22.96 -20.62 46.17
CA GLY A 845 22.42 -21.39 47.29
C GLY A 845 21.66 -22.67 46.88
N GLN A 846 21.63 -23.03 45.63
CA GLN A 846 20.96 -24.26 45.14
C GLN A 846 21.84 -25.48 45.46
N ILE A 847 21.20 -26.52 45.96
CA ILE A 847 21.90 -27.80 46.22
C ILE A 847 22.23 -28.47 44.88
N ILE A 848 23.54 -28.66 44.63
CA ILE A 848 24.05 -29.30 43.42
C ILE A 848 24.35 -30.78 43.67
N LEU A 849 24.79 -31.07 44.89
CA LEU A 849 25.15 -32.44 45.31
C LEU A 849 24.83 -32.60 46.79
N ASN A 850 24.39 -33.79 47.15
CA ASN A 850 24.16 -34.18 48.53
C ASN A 850 24.68 -35.61 48.77
N ALA A 851 25.49 -35.80 49.80
CA ALA A 851 26.02 -37.11 50.27
C ALA A 851 25.67 -37.27 51.74
N LYS A 852 25.27 -38.44 52.14
CA LYS A 852 24.83 -38.72 53.50
C LYS A 852 25.79 -39.71 54.16
N ASN A 853 26.21 -39.38 55.37
CA ASN A 853 27.04 -40.26 56.20
C ASN A 853 28.41 -40.61 55.55
N GLU A 854 29.06 -39.58 54.95
CA GLU A 854 30.32 -39.71 54.23
C GLU A 854 31.41 -38.84 54.87
N GLU A 855 32.69 -39.22 54.63
CA GLU A 855 33.91 -38.51 55.05
C GLU A 855 34.57 -37.79 53.88
N ALA A 856 34.09 -37.98 52.66
CA ALA A 856 34.60 -37.38 51.46
C ALA A 856 33.46 -37.20 50.41
N ILE A 857 33.60 -36.26 49.53
CA ILE A 857 32.68 -36.03 48.46
C ILE A 857 33.39 -35.83 47.11
N ASP A 858 32.91 -36.50 46.07
CA ASP A 858 33.44 -36.41 44.72
C ASP A 858 32.68 -35.35 43.92
N ILE A 859 33.42 -34.30 43.55
CA ILE A 859 32.91 -33.19 42.75
C ILE A 859 33.57 -33.09 41.37
N ASN A 860 34.19 -34.21 40.89
CA ASN A 860 34.87 -34.26 39.59
C ASN A 860 34.02 -33.78 38.40
N TYR A 861 32.74 -34.05 38.43
CA TYR A 861 31.78 -33.73 37.36
C TYR A 861 31.17 -32.32 37.46
N LEU A 862 31.52 -31.56 38.51
CA LEU A 862 31.11 -30.17 38.60
C LEU A 862 32.04 -29.29 37.74
N GLU A 863 31.48 -28.23 37.16
CA GLU A 863 32.27 -27.29 36.40
C GLU A 863 33.25 -26.51 37.30
N LYS A 864 34.32 -25.95 36.71
CA LYS A 864 35.23 -25.06 37.42
C LYS A 864 34.47 -23.87 37.99
N GLY A 865 34.68 -23.61 39.28
CA GLY A 865 33.94 -22.55 39.95
C GLY A 865 34.03 -22.60 41.46
N VAL A 866 33.27 -21.75 42.11
CA VAL A 866 33.16 -21.62 43.56
C VAL A 866 31.88 -22.29 44.02
N TYR A 867 32.01 -23.11 45.07
CA TYR A 867 30.89 -23.83 45.67
C TYR A 867 30.90 -23.63 47.19
N LEU A 868 29.75 -23.75 47.83
CA LEU A 868 29.60 -23.78 49.28
C LEU A 868 29.36 -25.21 49.72
N LEU A 869 30.25 -25.70 50.57
CA LEU A 869 30.14 -26.99 51.21
C LEU A 869 29.51 -26.82 52.59
N MET A 870 28.40 -27.44 52.83
CA MET A 870 27.72 -27.49 54.14
C MET A 870 27.87 -28.87 54.71
N VAL A 871 28.40 -28.95 55.92
CA VAL A 871 28.60 -30.22 56.62
C VAL A 871 27.72 -30.26 57.86
N SER A 872 26.88 -31.28 57.97
CA SER A 872 26.00 -31.47 59.11
C SER A 872 26.11 -32.88 59.70
N ASN A 873 25.84 -33.02 60.98
CA ASN A 873 25.74 -34.32 61.67
C ASN A 873 24.37 -34.46 62.34
N LYS A 874 24.16 -35.56 63.05
CA LYS A 874 22.91 -35.86 63.76
C LYS A 874 22.47 -34.76 64.76
N ASN A 875 23.37 -33.85 65.15
CA ASN A 875 23.13 -32.83 66.12
C ASN A 875 22.92 -31.45 65.45
N GLY A 876 22.87 -31.38 64.10
CA GLY A 876 22.67 -30.15 63.32
C GLY A 876 23.86 -29.71 62.46
N LEU A 877 23.83 -28.54 61.89
CA LEU A 877 24.86 -27.97 61.04
C LEU A 877 26.16 -27.76 61.82
N LYS A 878 27.29 -28.29 61.31
CA LYS A 878 28.63 -28.21 61.94
C LYS A 878 29.51 -27.13 61.33
N ALA A 879 29.45 -26.98 60.00
CA ALA A 879 30.28 -25.97 59.33
C ALA A 879 29.76 -25.67 57.90
N ILE A 880 30.10 -24.47 57.46
CA ILE A 880 29.99 -24.06 56.05
C ILE A 880 31.38 -23.62 55.60
N THR A 881 31.82 -24.10 54.44
CA THR A 881 33.14 -23.68 53.89
C THR A 881 33.05 -23.49 52.38
N LYS A 882 33.82 -22.54 51.89
CA LYS A 882 33.97 -22.26 50.45
C LYS A 882 34.93 -23.29 49.84
N VAL A 883 34.55 -23.86 48.74
CA VAL A 883 35.34 -24.80 47.94
C VAL A 883 35.58 -24.19 46.56
N VAL A 884 36.83 -24.25 46.14
CA VAL A 884 37.20 -23.80 44.76
C VAL A 884 37.50 -25.07 43.95
N LYS A 885 36.71 -25.28 42.88
CA LYS A 885 36.92 -26.34 41.88
C LYS A 885 37.76 -25.79 40.75
N GLU A 886 38.95 -26.37 40.49
CA GLU A 886 39.84 -26.00 39.39
C GLU A 886 39.63 -26.80 38.11
#